data_9040e69ec80da082c4b0ff359e686fdf
#
_entry.id   9040e69ec80da082c4b0ff359e686fdf
#
_cell.length_a   1.000
_cell.length_b   1.000
_cell.length_c   1.000
_cell.angle_alpha   90.00
_cell.angle_beta   90.00
_cell.angle_gamma   90.00
#
_symmetry.space_group_name_H-M   'P 1'
#
loop_
_entity.id
_entity.type
_entity.pdbx_description
1 polymer ?
#
loop_
_entity_poly.entity_id
_entity_poly.type
_entity_poly.pdbx_seq_one_letter_code
_entity_poly.pdbx_strand_id
1 'polypeptide(L)'
;MSLIKDKRLPADRLRRAADLEALGFKTTKGLDKLAGLVGQDRAVRSVGFGLSVQSKGYNIFMVGERGCGRTTYAMEELRRAAADMPAPDDWVYVYNFDDPSLPLAISLPAGKGRELAKDAEDAIEDLKTALSKAFDNNEFEDNKAQLVKSFQDEVNAIMEELRKWAESKDFAIKRTPQGFVNLPLIMAPPLSQPPRDEGQNEAGDKDEEGEKQLVRREMQQEEFEKLSEEQQETLHKVSEEISQKTLEKLRLIREREKELKEKIKELESQICRVAIAPILTELRAKHMPNEKLSRWLDDLTEDLIANFNVFLAAVRDDAAEIDFSRYEVNAFVSNNPRDGAPVVCETNPIYYNLVGKVDYENRQGNLYTDFRRITPGAMHRANGGFLLLDADELLRQFMSWDVLKRVLRYRELSIENLGEQLGYIPVSSLRPEPIPIDMKVVIVGTPYLYYLLNIYDPEFQKVFKIKAEFDSDMPRTAESEYQIAQFVAGFVVREGRLNFTVAAVGEVIEWASRLVEDRNKLSTQLNKIAEVLVESTAYAKAEGKKLVGVDHVRRALAEKIYRADMWEDKVLEEYRKGVICIDTEGSVVGQINGLTVSQLIDHSFGSPVRITANVFMGAEGVVNIEREVRMTGPIHNKGLMILTSYLGRMYARDFPLSVSARIAFEQTYGGIEGDSASSTELYCLISAIADIPLNQGIAVTGSVDQMGFIQPIGGVNEKIEGFFRYCKARGLTGEQGVIIPVQNEQHLMLNHEVTEAVKKNKFHIWSIATIDEGIEILTGIPAGARDENGNYSKESVHGRVQSALEGWLERSFRYKKLMADRVDPPKKRGKKKAAPEKGEEGLETKEAE
;
A
#
# COMPACT_ATOMS: atom_id res chain seq x y z
N MET A 1 53.43 3.71 -33.51
CA MET A 1 52.62 2.64 -34.09
C MET A 1 52.47 1.43 -33.16
N SER A 2 53.39 1.14 -32.23
CA SER A 2 53.21 -0.01 -31.33
C SER A 2 52.12 0.26 -30.28
N LEU A 3 52.07 1.42 -29.63
CA LEU A 3 51.15 1.76 -28.57
C LEU A 3 49.70 1.71 -29.06
N ILE A 4 49.41 2.18 -30.26
CA ILE A 4 48.07 2.17 -30.87
C ILE A 4 47.53 0.75 -31.04
N LYS A 5 48.40 -0.21 -31.32
CA LYS A 5 48.02 -1.64 -31.45
C LYS A 5 47.89 -2.33 -30.09
N ASP A 6 48.74 -2.00 -29.16
CA ASP A 6 48.78 -2.61 -27.81
C ASP A 6 47.57 -2.26 -26.95
N LYS A 7 46.96 -1.07 -27.18
CA LYS A 7 45.77 -0.60 -26.46
C LYS A 7 44.41 -1.00 -27.09
N ARG A 8 44.42 -1.68 -28.26
CA ARG A 8 43.21 -2.18 -28.89
C ARG A 8 42.66 -3.39 -28.13
N LEU A 9 41.38 -3.31 -27.82
CA LEU A 9 40.68 -4.46 -27.22
C LEU A 9 40.36 -5.50 -28.28
N PRO A 10 40.70 -6.78 -28.09
CA PRO A 10 40.27 -7.87 -28.95
C PRO A 10 38.77 -8.18 -28.75
N ALA A 11 38.13 -8.77 -29.77
CA ALA A 11 36.66 -8.96 -29.80
C ALA A 11 36.10 -9.82 -28.63
N ASP A 12 36.89 -10.75 -28.11
CA ASP A 12 36.51 -11.60 -26.95
C ASP A 12 36.42 -10.83 -25.63
N ARG A 13 37.08 -9.66 -25.52
CA ARG A 13 36.94 -8.76 -24.37
C ARG A 13 35.72 -7.85 -24.41
N LEU A 14 35.04 -7.74 -25.53
CA LEU A 14 33.92 -6.80 -25.72
C LEU A 14 32.56 -7.34 -25.23
N ARG A 15 32.44 -8.66 -25.09
CA ARG A 15 31.27 -9.36 -24.60
C ARG A 15 31.70 -10.67 -23.95
N ARG A 16 31.17 -10.95 -22.76
CA ARG A 16 31.38 -12.27 -22.12
C ARG A 16 30.27 -13.21 -22.55
N ALA A 17 30.62 -14.19 -23.40
CA ALA A 17 29.72 -15.28 -23.81
C ALA A 17 29.40 -16.19 -22.60
N ALA A 18 28.24 -16.82 -22.61
CA ALA A 18 27.89 -17.87 -21.67
C ALA A 18 28.66 -19.18 -22.04
N ASP A 19 29.09 -19.88 -21.00
CA ASP A 19 29.73 -21.18 -21.18
C ASP A 19 28.68 -22.26 -21.34
N LEU A 20 28.36 -22.57 -22.61
CA LEU A 20 27.33 -23.54 -22.96
C LEU A 20 27.70 -24.99 -22.57
N GLU A 21 28.99 -25.32 -22.48
CA GLU A 21 29.45 -26.65 -22.07
C GLU A 21 29.31 -26.83 -20.56
N ALA A 22 29.64 -25.80 -19.77
CA ALA A 22 29.47 -25.78 -18.32
C ALA A 22 28.01 -25.87 -17.89
N LEU A 23 27.05 -25.35 -18.68
CA LEU A 23 25.62 -25.49 -18.41
C LEU A 23 25.11 -26.94 -18.45
N GLY A 24 25.75 -27.86 -19.21
CA GLY A 24 25.56 -29.29 -19.10
C GLY A 24 24.23 -29.87 -19.61
N PHE A 25 23.37 -29.08 -20.28
CA PHE A 25 22.09 -29.52 -20.82
C PHE A 25 21.96 -29.16 -22.33
N LYS A 26 21.06 -29.82 -23.03
CA LYS A 26 20.75 -29.49 -24.44
C LYS A 26 19.51 -28.58 -24.59
N THR A 27 18.51 -28.78 -23.75
CA THR A 27 17.26 -28.02 -23.72
C THR A 27 16.76 -27.91 -22.31
N THR A 28 15.91 -26.91 -22.04
CA THR A 28 15.29 -26.69 -20.71
C THR A 28 14.31 -27.80 -20.29
N LYS A 29 14.01 -28.74 -21.19
CA LYS A 29 13.15 -29.89 -20.89
C LYS A 29 13.87 -30.88 -19.96
N GLY A 30 13.34 -31.01 -18.74
CA GLY A 30 13.89 -31.91 -17.71
C GLY A 30 14.90 -31.28 -16.78
N LEU A 31 15.17 -29.98 -16.90
CA LEU A 31 15.85 -29.25 -15.83
C LEU A 31 14.96 -29.13 -14.60
N ASP A 32 15.58 -29.32 -13.45
CA ASP A 32 14.90 -29.06 -12.16
C ASP A 32 14.48 -27.60 -12.07
N LYS A 33 13.30 -27.40 -11.48
CA LYS A 33 12.83 -26.03 -11.21
C LYS A 33 13.72 -25.38 -10.18
N LEU A 34 13.90 -24.08 -10.32
CA LEU A 34 14.59 -23.29 -9.30
C LEU A 34 13.89 -23.45 -7.94
N ALA A 35 14.65 -23.85 -6.93
CA ALA A 35 14.19 -23.86 -5.54
C ALA A 35 14.57 -22.51 -4.92
N GLY A 36 13.59 -21.67 -4.58
CA GLY A 36 13.82 -20.36 -3.98
C GLY A 36 14.01 -19.22 -4.98
N LEU A 37 14.79 -18.23 -4.59
CA LEU A 37 15.06 -17.02 -5.39
C LEU A 37 16.48 -17.00 -5.95
N VAL A 38 16.61 -16.44 -7.14
CA VAL A 38 17.92 -16.24 -7.76
C VAL A 38 18.64 -15.07 -7.11
N GLY A 39 19.85 -15.31 -6.56
CA GLY A 39 20.76 -14.24 -6.11
C GLY A 39 20.26 -13.36 -4.97
N GLN A 40 19.31 -13.83 -4.14
CA GLN A 40 18.67 -13.03 -3.09
C GLN A 40 18.97 -13.53 -1.67
N ASP A 41 20.15 -14.06 -1.40
CA ASP A 41 20.49 -14.69 -0.11
C ASP A 41 20.29 -13.78 1.08
N ARG A 42 20.62 -12.50 0.95
CA ARG A 42 20.43 -11.50 2.01
C ARG A 42 18.96 -11.31 2.34
N ALA A 43 18.10 -11.15 1.32
CA ALA A 43 16.67 -10.99 1.50
C ALA A 43 16.04 -12.24 2.12
N VAL A 44 16.38 -13.42 1.59
CA VAL A 44 15.92 -14.73 2.08
C VAL A 44 16.25 -14.90 3.56
N ARG A 45 17.50 -14.63 3.96
CA ARG A 45 17.94 -14.71 5.35
C ARG A 45 17.19 -13.71 6.25
N SER A 46 16.96 -12.48 5.77
CA SER A 46 16.25 -11.44 6.52
C SER A 46 14.77 -11.78 6.71
N VAL A 47 14.10 -12.31 5.67
CA VAL A 47 12.71 -12.76 5.74
C VAL A 47 12.59 -13.94 6.69
N GLY A 48 13.44 -14.97 6.56
CA GLY A 48 13.44 -16.13 7.45
C GLY A 48 13.61 -15.75 8.92
N PHE A 49 14.56 -14.85 9.22
CA PHE A 49 14.72 -14.29 10.57
C PHE A 49 13.47 -13.51 11.01
N GLY A 50 12.95 -12.63 10.16
CA GLY A 50 11.76 -11.84 10.47
C GLY A 50 10.52 -12.69 10.77
N LEU A 51 10.35 -13.82 10.08
CA LEU A 51 9.25 -14.77 10.31
C LEU A 51 9.44 -15.56 11.62
N SER A 52 10.68 -15.88 12.01
CA SER A 52 10.95 -16.62 13.25
C SER A 52 10.73 -15.79 14.52
N VAL A 53 10.83 -14.44 14.46
CA VAL A 53 10.69 -13.57 15.62
C VAL A 53 9.23 -13.18 15.84
N GLN A 54 8.62 -13.61 16.92
CA GLN A 54 7.22 -13.30 17.28
C GLN A 54 7.05 -12.04 18.14
N SER A 55 8.11 -11.25 18.32
CA SER A 55 8.05 -10.04 19.15
C SER A 55 7.39 -8.86 18.45
N LYS A 56 6.76 -7.99 19.24
CA LYS A 56 6.10 -6.76 18.77
C LYS A 56 7.04 -5.87 17.94
N GLY A 57 6.53 -5.39 16.82
CA GLY A 57 7.26 -4.48 15.93
C GLY A 57 8.21 -5.18 14.96
N TYR A 58 8.35 -6.51 15.01
CA TYR A 58 9.16 -7.26 14.04
C TYR A 58 8.36 -7.63 12.79
N ASN A 59 7.65 -6.63 12.24
CA ASN A 59 7.09 -6.74 10.91
C ASN A 59 8.18 -6.54 9.86
N ILE A 60 7.94 -7.00 8.64
CA ILE A 60 8.94 -7.07 7.58
C ILE A 60 8.62 -6.04 6.50
N PHE A 61 9.61 -5.22 6.12
CA PHE A 61 9.51 -4.41 4.92
C PHE A 61 10.47 -4.97 3.86
N MET A 62 9.91 -5.50 2.77
CA MET A 62 10.65 -6.07 1.65
C MET A 62 10.95 -4.97 0.63
N VAL A 63 12.23 -4.58 0.56
CA VAL A 63 12.73 -3.47 -0.26
C VAL A 63 13.38 -4.00 -1.52
N GLY A 64 13.10 -3.41 -2.68
CA GLY A 64 13.80 -3.73 -3.93
C GLY A 64 13.10 -3.13 -5.14
N GLU A 65 13.74 -3.25 -6.30
CA GLU A 65 13.14 -2.81 -7.56
C GLU A 65 11.97 -3.70 -7.99
N ARG A 66 11.08 -3.15 -8.82
CA ARG A 66 9.96 -3.93 -9.36
C ARG A 66 10.48 -5.04 -10.26
N GLY A 67 9.87 -6.23 -10.14
CA GLY A 67 10.23 -7.37 -10.97
C GLY A 67 11.30 -8.31 -10.43
N CYS A 68 11.84 -8.08 -9.22
CA CYS A 68 12.78 -8.99 -8.53
C CYS A 68 12.10 -10.19 -7.83
N GLY A 69 10.80 -10.43 -8.07
CA GLY A 69 10.10 -11.58 -7.49
C GLY A 69 9.64 -11.44 -6.04
N ARG A 70 9.72 -10.25 -5.44
CA ARG A 70 9.43 -9.96 -4.02
C ARG A 70 8.07 -10.48 -3.56
N THR A 71 6.99 -10.08 -4.26
CA THR A 71 5.61 -10.44 -3.88
C THR A 71 5.35 -11.93 -4.01
N THR A 72 5.84 -12.56 -5.08
CA THR A 72 5.72 -14.00 -5.30
C THR A 72 6.42 -14.77 -4.19
N TYR A 73 7.65 -14.38 -3.88
CA TYR A 73 8.43 -14.97 -2.80
C TYR A 73 7.77 -14.75 -1.42
N ALA A 74 7.29 -13.53 -1.15
CA ALA A 74 6.57 -13.25 0.09
C ALA A 74 5.38 -14.20 0.27
N MET A 75 4.53 -14.33 -0.75
CA MET A 75 3.37 -15.23 -0.71
C MET A 75 3.76 -16.70 -0.48
N GLU A 76 4.83 -17.16 -1.11
CA GLU A 76 5.30 -18.54 -1.01
C GLU A 76 5.84 -18.83 0.38
N GLU A 77 6.70 -17.97 0.93
CA GLU A 77 7.26 -18.09 2.27
C GLU A 77 6.22 -17.93 3.38
N LEU A 78 5.30 -16.99 3.22
CA LEU A 78 4.21 -16.80 4.18
C LEU A 78 3.28 -18.02 4.24
N ARG A 79 2.94 -18.60 3.08
CA ARG A 79 2.14 -19.85 3.03
C ARG A 79 2.87 -21.03 3.66
N ARG A 80 4.18 -21.12 3.43
CA ARG A 80 5.00 -22.17 4.06
C ARG A 80 5.04 -22.00 5.57
N ALA A 81 5.32 -20.80 6.06
CA ALA A 81 5.33 -20.52 7.49
C ALA A 81 3.95 -20.71 8.14
N ALA A 82 2.88 -20.34 7.45
CA ALA A 82 1.51 -20.46 7.93
C ALA A 82 1.04 -21.92 8.05
N ALA A 83 1.49 -22.79 7.16
CA ALA A 83 1.13 -24.21 7.18
C ALA A 83 1.62 -24.95 8.45
N ASP A 84 2.73 -24.48 9.04
CA ASP A 84 3.30 -25.02 10.26
C ASP A 84 2.69 -24.41 11.54
N MET A 85 1.82 -23.40 11.42
CA MET A 85 1.16 -22.72 12.53
C MET A 85 -0.25 -23.30 12.77
N PRO A 86 -0.75 -23.30 14.02
CA PRO A 86 -2.13 -23.67 14.28
C PRO A 86 -3.11 -22.66 13.70
N ALA A 87 -4.29 -23.12 13.27
CA ALA A 87 -5.38 -22.24 12.88
C ALA A 87 -5.81 -21.40 14.09
N PRO A 88 -5.94 -20.05 13.95
CA PRO A 88 -6.38 -19.19 15.04
C PRO A 88 -7.87 -19.32 15.31
N ASP A 89 -8.31 -18.81 16.45
CA ASP A 89 -9.70 -18.80 16.88
C ASP A 89 -10.62 -18.09 15.86
N ASP A 90 -11.86 -18.58 15.80
CA ASP A 90 -12.96 -17.89 15.13
C ASP A 90 -13.44 -16.71 15.97
N TRP A 91 -14.00 -15.71 15.32
CA TRP A 91 -14.64 -14.57 15.97
C TRP A 91 -16.09 -14.46 15.53
N VAL A 92 -17.00 -14.30 16.50
CA VAL A 92 -18.41 -14.05 16.22
C VAL A 92 -18.87 -12.77 16.91
N TYR A 93 -19.83 -12.07 16.30
CA TYR A 93 -20.57 -11.01 16.96
C TYR A 93 -21.96 -11.49 17.32
N VAL A 94 -22.38 -11.14 18.53
CA VAL A 94 -23.71 -11.45 19.07
C VAL A 94 -24.38 -10.19 19.56
N TYR A 95 -25.70 -10.24 19.67
CA TYR A 95 -26.49 -9.13 20.21
C TYR A 95 -26.16 -8.89 21.68
N ASN A 96 -26.02 -7.61 22.03
CA ASN A 96 -25.85 -7.21 23.42
C ASN A 96 -27.22 -6.79 23.98
N PHE A 97 -27.74 -7.55 24.93
CA PHE A 97 -29.05 -7.30 25.51
C PHE A 97 -29.08 -6.10 26.43
N ASP A 98 -27.93 -5.66 26.97
CA ASP A 98 -27.80 -4.47 27.80
C ASP A 98 -27.75 -3.18 26.97
N ASP A 99 -26.95 -3.20 25.88
CA ASP A 99 -26.83 -2.07 24.96
C ASP A 99 -26.72 -2.56 23.51
N PRO A 100 -27.81 -2.53 22.75
CA PRO A 100 -27.84 -2.96 21.35
C PRO A 100 -26.87 -2.24 20.41
N SER A 101 -26.40 -1.05 20.80
CA SER A 101 -25.43 -0.28 20.02
C SER A 101 -23.99 -0.83 20.12
N LEU A 102 -23.72 -1.73 21.08
CA LEU A 102 -22.42 -2.31 21.42
C LEU A 102 -22.42 -3.84 21.25
N PRO A 103 -22.50 -4.41 20.03
CA PRO A 103 -22.44 -5.84 19.82
C PRO A 103 -21.20 -6.47 20.46
N LEU A 104 -21.39 -7.65 21.09
CA LEU A 104 -20.32 -8.36 21.80
C LEU A 104 -19.51 -9.24 20.86
N ALA A 105 -18.17 -9.18 20.98
CA ALA A 105 -17.24 -10.05 20.25
C ALA A 105 -16.88 -11.28 21.11
N ILE A 106 -17.10 -12.49 20.59
CA ILE A 106 -16.78 -13.76 21.28
C ILE A 106 -15.77 -14.53 20.43
N SER A 107 -14.67 -14.96 21.06
CA SER A 107 -13.66 -15.84 20.46
C SER A 107 -14.06 -17.30 20.70
N LEU A 108 -13.94 -18.14 19.68
CA LEU A 108 -14.22 -19.56 19.70
C LEU A 108 -13.09 -20.34 19.01
N PRO A 109 -12.82 -21.59 19.35
CA PRO A 109 -11.84 -22.38 18.61
C PRO A 109 -12.17 -22.46 17.12
N ALA A 110 -11.11 -22.58 16.28
CA ALA A 110 -11.24 -22.63 14.82
C ALA A 110 -12.34 -23.61 14.34
N GLY A 111 -13.21 -23.17 13.46
CA GLY A 111 -14.35 -23.91 12.90
C GLY A 111 -15.62 -23.88 13.76
N LYS A 112 -15.55 -23.41 15.01
CA LYS A 112 -16.68 -23.38 15.93
C LYS A 112 -17.60 -22.16 15.75
N GLY A 113 -17.13 -21.08 15.16
CA GLY A 113 -17.95 -19.90 14.94
C GLY A 113 -19.13 -20.15 13.99
N ARG A 114 -18.89 -20.82 12.86
CA ARG A 114 -19.97 -21.22 11.93
C ARG A 114 -20.88 -22.30 12.51
N GLU A 115 -20.32 -23.20 13.31
CA GLU A 115 -21.09 -24.23 13.97
C GLU A 115 -22.05 -23.57 14.97
N LEU A 116 -21.59 -22.63 15.80
CA LEU A 116 -22.44 -21.89 16.74
C LEU A 116 -23.52 -21.09 16.02
N ALA A 117 -23.18 -20.42 14.91
CA ALA A 117 -24.17 -19.65 14.15
C ALA A 117 -25.28 -20.52 13.60
N LYS A 118 -24.95 -21.71 13.09
CA LYS A 118 -25.94 -22.68 12.63
C LYS A 118 -26.75 -23.25 13.79
N ASP A 119 -26.10 -23.64 14.87
CA ASP A 119 -26.80 -24.19 16.04
C ASP A 119 -27.73 -23.17 16.69
N ALA A 120 -27.39 -21.87 16.65
CA ALA A 120 -28.28 -20.81 17.12
C ALA A 120 -29.52 -20.63 16.19
N GLU A 121 -29.33 -20.74 14.88
CA GLU A 121 -30.43 -20.72 13.91
C GLU A 121 -31.37 -21.91 14.10
N ASP A 122 -30.83 -23.12 14.23
CA ASP A 122 -31.58 -24.35 14.52
C ASP A 122 -32.31 -24.22 15.86
N ALA A 123 -31.64 -23.65 16.88
CA ALA A 123 -32.23 -23.45 18.22
C ALA A 123 -33.42 -22.49 18.22
N ILE A 124 -33.44 -21.47 17.37
CA ILE A 124 -34.59 -20.56 17.24
C ILE A 124 -35.84 -21.32 16.76
N GLU A 125 -35.69 -22.23 15.81
CA GLU A 125 -36.80 -23.06 15.32
C GLU A 125 -37.29 -24.07 16.40
N ASP A 126 -36.34 -24.68 17.12
CA ASP A 126 -36.65 -25.56 18.23
C ASP A 126 -37.35 -24.82 19.39
N LEU A 127 -36.92 -23.57 19.69
CA LEU A 127 -37.55 -22.71 20.70
C LEU A 127 -39.00 -22.35 20.31
N LYS A 128 -39.28 -22.00 19.06
CA LYS A 128 -40.64 -21.76 18.58
C LYS A 128 -41.54 -23.00 18.85
N THR A 129 -41.03 -24.16 18.49
CA THR A 129 -41.76 -25.44 18.67
C THR A 129 -41.94 -25.81 20.14
N ALA A 130 -40.91 -25.68 20.96
CA ALA A 130 -40.94 -26.03 22.38
C ALA A 130 -41.86 -25.09 23.18
N LEU A 131 -41.76 -23.79 22.96
CA LEU A 131 -42.62 -22.82 23.63
C LEU A 131 -44.09 -22.97 23.24
N SER A 132 -44.40 -23.17 21.96
CA SER A 132 -45.80 -23.44 21.54
C SER A 132 -46.40 -24.67 22.24
N LYS A 133 -45.64 -25.78 22.23
CA LYS A 133 -46.09 -27.01 22.92
C LYS A 133 -46.26 -26.82 24.44
N ALA A 134 -45.37 -26.04 25.07
CA ALA A 134 -45.44 -25.84 26.51
C ALA A 134 -46.63 -25.00 26.93
N PHE A 135 -47.03 -23.99 26.12
CA PHE A 135 -48.16 -23.12 26.44
C PHE A 135 -49.48 -23.61 25.86
N ASP A 136 -49.50 -24.55 24.90
CA ASP A 136 -50.66 -25.22 24.38
C ASP A 136 -51.01 -26.49 25.19
N ASN A 137 -50.30 -26.78 26.31
CA ASN A 137 -50.52 -27.96 27.16
C ASN A 137 -51.68 -27.72 28.16
N ASN A 138 -52.57 -28.74 28.29
CA ASN A 138 -53.70 -28.70 29.24
C ASN A 138 -53.26 -28.36 30.68
N GLU A 139 -52.08 -28.80 31.11
CA GLU A 139 -51.55 -28.52 32.44
C GLU A 139 -51.31 -27.02 32.72
N PHE A 140 -50.88 -26.24 31.75
CA PHE A 140 -50.77 -24.80 31.86
C PHE A 140 -52.12 -24.13 31.98
N GLU A 141 -53.06 -24.49 31.07
CA GLU A 141 -54.41 -23.93 31.09
C GLU A 141 -55.15 -24.27 32.39
N ASP A 142 -55.02 -25.51 32.91
CA ASP A 142 -55.56 -25.92 34.19
C ASP A 142 -54.98 -25.12 35.38
N ASN A 143 -53.68 -24.94 35.46
CA ASN A 143 -53.00 -24.15 36.51
C ASN A 143 -53.44 -22.70 36.45
N LYS A 144 -53.48 -22.07 35.25
CA LYS A 144 -53.93 -20.70 35.04
C LYS A 144 -55.40 -20.52 35.41
N ALA A 145 -56.26 -21.47 34.99
CA ALA A 145 -57.69 -21.48 35.35
C ALA A 145 -57.85 -21.63 36.84
N GLN A 146 -57.08 -22.44 37.53
CA GLN A 146 -57.11 -22.60 38.99
C GLN A 146 -56.74 -21.30 39.74
N LEU A 147 -55.69 -20.56 39.29
CA LEU A 147 -55.28 -19.25 39.81
C LEU A 147 -56.42 -18.22 39.62
N VAL A 148 -56.98 -18.15 38.42
CA VAL A 148 -58.10 -17.25 38.12
C VAL A 148 -59.32 -17.57 38.94
N LYS A 149 -59.65 -18.89 39.08
CA LYS A 149 -60.77 -19.36 39.90
C LYS A 149 -60.57 -18.98 41.39
N SER A 150 -59.36 -19.23 41.96
CA SER A 150 -59.04 -18.86 43.35
C SER A 150 -59.19 -17.35 43.55
N PHE A 151 -58.75 -16.53 42.66
CA PHE A 151 -58.94 -15.08 42.71
C PHE A 151 -60.47 -14.72 42.63
N GLN A 152 -61.24 -15.38 41.74
CA GLN A 152 -62.65 -15.10 41.64
C GLN A 152 -63.40 -15.46 42.89
N ASP A 153 -63.00 -16.59 43.54
CA ASP A 153 -63.58 -17.03 44.84
C ASP A 153 -63.22 -16.01 45.94
N GLU A 154 -62.01 -15.53 46.01
CA GLU A 154 -61.57 -14.48 46.94
C GLU A 154 -62.33 -13.16 46.73
N VAL A 155 -62.51 -12.73 45.45
CA VAL A 155 -63.29 -11.50 45.13
C VAL A 155 -64.72 -11.69 45.53
N ASN A 156 -65.32 -12.85 45.21
CA ASN A 156 -66.69 -13.17 45.64
C ASN A 156 -66.82 -13.15 47.14
N ALA A 157 -65.89 -13.72 47.91
CA ALA A 157 -65.89 -13.68 49.34
C ALA A 157 -65.81 -12.25 49.93
N ILE A 158 -64.95 -11.40 49.37
CA ILE A 158 -64.79 -10.00 49.75
C ILE A 158 -66.12 -9.23 49.49
N MET A 159 -66.71 -9.48 48.32
CA MET A 159 -67.97 -8.81 47.96
C MET A 159 -69.19 -9.30 48.78
N GLU A 160 -69.25 -10.59 49.13
CA GLU A 160 -70.25 -11.13 49.97
C GLU A 160 -70.14 -10.66 51.44
N GLU A 161 -68.88 -10.52 51.92
CA GLU A 161 -68.66 -9.91 53.25
C GLU A 161 -69.10 -8.44 53.26
N LEU A 162 -68.81 -7.67 52.22
CA LEU A 162 -69.21 -6.28 52.04
C LEU A 162 -70.72 -6.17 51.98
N ARG A 163 -71.35 -7.07 51.25
CA ARG A 163 -72.84 -7.16 51.14
C ARG A 163 -73.53 -7.46 52.48
N LYS A 164 -73.07 -8.49 53.18
CA LYS A 164 -73.59 -8.86 54.50
C LYS A 164 -73.43 -7.75 55.52
N TRP A 165 -72.26 -7.02 55.44
CA TRP A 165 -72.04 -5.91 56.35
C TRP A 165 -72.96 -4.73 56.03
N ALA A 166 -73.21 -4.39 54.73
CA ALA A 166 -74.15 -3.37 54.30
C ALA A 166 -75.63 -3.76 54.73
N GLU A 167 -76.03 -5.02 54.54
CA GLU A 167 -77.31 -5.57 54.95
C GLU A 167 -77.50 -5.53 56.48
N SER A 168 -76.40 -5.66 57.24
CA SER A 168 -76.45 -5.44 58.72
C SER A 168 -76.68 -4.01 59.13
N LYS A 169 -76.55 -3.07 58.25
CA LYS A 169 -76.75 -1.61 58.37
C LYS A 169 -78.03 -1.16 57.68
N ASP A 170 -78.80 -2.11 57.20
CA ASP A 170 -80.03 -1.90 56.46
C ASP A 170 -79.87 -1.24 55.11
N PHE A 171 -78.77 -1.55 54.43
CA PHE A 171 -78.51 -1.09 53.05
C PHE A 171 -78.23 -2.25 52.12
N ALA A 172 -78.60 -2.08 50.86
CA ALA A 172 -78.18 -2.96 49.77
C ALA A 172 -77.14 -2.19 48.91
N ILE A 173 -76.09 -2.95 48.50
CA ILE A 173 -75.10 -2.42 47.53
C ILE A 173 -75.40 -2.98 46.14
N LYS A 174 -75.68 -2.11 45.21
CA LYS A 174 -75.97 -2.47 43.83
C LYS A 174 -74.94 -1.99 42.89
N ARG A 175 -74.46 -2.86 41.97
CA ARG A 175 -73.49 -2.49 40.89
C ARG A 175 -74.29 -1.85 39.72
N THR A 176 -73.87 -0.67 39.34
CA THR A 176 -74.39 0.03 38.16
C THR A 176 -73.28 0.29 37.14
N PRO A 177 -73.56 0.67 35.89
CA PRO A 177 -72.52 1.00 34.91
C PRO A 177 -71.63 2.15 35.37
N GLN A 178 -72.11 2.98 36.33
CA GLN A 178 -71.40 4.15 36.85
C GLN A 178 -70.63 3.89 38.14
N GLY A 179 -70.77 2.70 38.77
CA GLY A 179 -70.10 2.32 40.03
C GLY A 179 -71.05 1.59 40.96
N PHE A 180 -70.77 1.62 42.27
CA PHE A 180 -71.61 1.02 43.31
C PHE A 180 -72.53 2.07 43.90
N VAL A 181 -73.78 1.72 44.02
CA VAL A 181 -74.82 2.59 44.65
C VAL A 181 -75.34 1.92 45.92
N ASN A 182 -75.41 2.64 47.00
CA ASN A 182 -75.95 2.19 48.30
C ASN A 182 -77.41 2.58 48.39
N LEU A 183 -78.22 1.55 48.52
CA LEU A 183 -79.70 1.73 48.59
C LEU A 183 -80.19 1.31 49.99
N PRO A 184 -80.90 2.22 50.75
CA PRO A 184 -81.49 1.82 52.04
C PRO A 184 -82.53 0.76 51.87
N LEU A 185 -82.62 -0.19 52.79
CA LEU A 185 -83.63 -1.25 52.90
C LEU A 185 -84.70 -0.96 53.91
N ILE A 186 -85.93 -1.10 53.60
CA ILE A 186 -87.06 -0.89 54.46
C ILE A 186 -87.97 -2.12 54.52
N MET A 187 -88.66 -2.31 55.65
CA MET A 187 -89.75 -3.27 55.81
C MET A 187 -91.03 -2.59 55.28
N ALA A 188 -91.43 -2.97 54.05
CA ALA A 188 -92.60 -2.42 53.41
C ALA A 188 -93.33 -3.52 52.62
N PRO A 189 -94.63 -3.26 52.28
CA PRO A 189 -95.34 -4.25 51.38
C PRO A 189 -94.60 -4.41 50.04
N PRO A 190 -94.71 -5.59 49.45
CA PRO A 190 -94.06 -5.84 48.13
C PRO A 190 -94.64 -4.87 47.12
N LEU A 191 -93.79 -4.33 46.24
CA LEU A 191 -94.24 -3.46 45.14
C LEU A 191 -95.07 -4.31 44.13
N SER A 192 -96.28 -3.94 43.85
CA SER A 192 -97.08 -4.58 42.86
C SER A 192 -96.42 -4.58 41.50
N GLN A 193 -96.25 -5.75 40.89
CA GLN A 193 -95.78 -5.81 39.51
C GLN A 193 -96.74 -5.10 38.55
N PRO A 194 -96.29 -4.43 37.52
CA PRO A 194 -97.24 -3.92 36.51
C PRO A 194 -97.95 -5.07 35.82
N PRO A 195 -99.25 -4.91 35.37
CA PRO A 195 -100.02 -5.96 34.78
C PRO A 195 -99.38 -6.48 33.52
N ARG A 196 -99.31 -7.82 33.47
CA ARG A 196 -99.05 -8.49 32.19
C ARG A 196 -100.35 -8.42 31.35
N ASP A 197 -100.23 -8.05 30.09
CA ASP A 197 -101.25 -8.00 29.09
C ASP A 197 -102.05 -9.33 28.96
N GLU A 198 -103.36 -9.17 28.85
CA GLU A 198 -104.42 -10.12 28.94
C GLU A 198 -104.51 -11.14 27.78
N GLY A 199 -104.94 -12.35 28.14
CA GLY A 199 -105.59 -13.33 27.28
C GLY A 199 -106.38 -14.33 28.01
N GLN A 200 -107.69 -13.95 28.37
CA GLN A 200 -108.87 -14.80 28.55
C GLN A 200 -108.92 -15.97 29.55
N ASN A 201 -109.72 -15.92 30.45
CA ASN A 201 -111.09 -16.34 30.81
C ASN A 201 -111.26 -16.84 32.26
N GLU A 202 -112.36 -16.28 32.86
CA GLU A 202 -113.38 -16.74 33.70
C GLU A 202 -113.22 -17.36 35.09
N ALA A 203 -113.81 -16.64 36.01
CA ALA A 203 -114.76 -17.00 37.10
C ALA A 203 -114.15 -17.68 38.31
N GLY A 204 -114.48 -17.06 39.46
CA GLY A 204 -114.79 -17.71 40.66
C GLY A 204 -114.18 -17.26 41.98
N ASP A 205 -114.80 -16.34 42.62
CA ASP A 205 -115.21 -16.28 43.98
C ASP A 205 -114.23 -16.24 45.17
N LYS A 206 -114.40 -15.19 45.98
CA LYS A 206 -114.30 -15.03 47.42
C LYS A 206 -113.02 -14.87 48.22
N ASP A 207 -112.85 -13.64 48.70
CA ASP A 207 -112.52 -13.31 50.05
C ASP A 207 -111.59 -14.20 50.82
N GLU A 208 -110.39 -13.74 51.11
CA GLU A 208 -109.68 -13.82 52.41
C GLU A 208 -108.73 -12.63 52.60
N GLU A 209 -108.97 -11.87 53.64
CA GLU A 209 -108.08 -10.89 54.18
C GLU A 209 -106.81 -11.60 54.63
N GLY A 210 -105.75 -11.63 53.75
CA GLY A 210 -104.43 -12.10 54.12
C GLY A 210 -103.56 -10.89 54.62
N GLU A 211 -103.08 -10.94 55.84
CA GLU A 211 -102.13 -10.04 56.39
C GLU A 211 -101.03 -9.75 55.34
N LYS A 212 -100.88 -8.48 54.94
CA LYS A 212 -99.71 -8.05 54.09
C LYS A 212 -98.39 -8.27 54.79
N GLN A 213 -97.76 -9.42 54.55
CA GLN A 213 -96.43 -9.72 55.06
C GLN A 213 -95.46 -8.59 54.56
N LEU A 214 -94.92 -7.80 55.53
CA LEU A 214 -93.85 -6.85 55.26
C LEU A 214 -92.59 -7.54 54.75
N VAL A 215 -92.11 -7.24 53.56
CA VAL A 215 -90.90 -7.76 52.95
C VAL A 215 -89.81 -6.67 52.95
N ARG A 216 -88.59 -7.11 53.30
CA ARG A 216 -87.40 -6.19 53.25
C ARG A 216 -87.10 -5.86 51.82
N ARG A 217 -87.31 -4.63 51.40
CA ARG A 217 -87.10 -4.13 50.03
C ARG A 217 -86.35 -2.82 49.98
N GLU A 218 -85.81 -2.51 48.83
CA GLU A 218 -85.16 -1.22 48.53
C GLU A 218 -86.11 -0.06 48.73
N MET A 219 -85.62 0.99 49.41
CA MET A 219 -86.37 2.30 49.60
C MET A 219 -86.47 3.03 48.28
N GLN A 220 -87.65 3.50 47.91
CA GLN A 220 -87.81 4.37 46.73
C GLN A 220 -87.53 5.86 47.05
N GLN A 221 -87.14 6.63 46.03
CA GLN A 221 -86.74 8.04 46.22
C GLN A 221 -87.91 8.88 46.84
N GLU A 222 -89.13 8.58 46.50
CA GLU A 222 -90.32 9.24 47.09
C GLU A 222 -90.55 8.89 48.57
N GLU A 223 -90.13 7.75 49.06
CA GLU A 223 -90.14 7.30 50.42
C GLU A 223 -89.00 7.95 51.24
N PHE A 224 -87.82 8.15 50.60
CA PHE A 224 -86.66 8.83 51.22
C PHE A 224 -87.05 10.35 51.47
N GLU A 225 -87.68 11.01 50.52
CA GLU A 225 -88.08 12.39 50.58
C GLU A 225 -89.14 12.70 51.69
N LYS A 226 -89.90 11.64 52.16
CA LYS A 226 -90.89 11.71 53.23
C LYS A 226 -90.30 11.55 54.62
N LEU A 227 -89.08 11.21 54.80
CA LEU A 227 -88.36 11.06 56.09
C LEU A 227 -88.00 12.40 56.69
N SER A 228 -87.88 12.50 58.01
CA SER A 228 -87.45 13.68 58.73
C SER A 228 -85.93 14.04 58.37
N GLU A 229 -85.56 15.28 58.40
CA GLU A 229 -84.21 15.71 58.14
C GLU A 229 -83.16 14.94 58.99
N GLU A 230 -83.43 14.62 60.25
CA GLU A 230 -82.60 13.78 61.11
C GLU A 230 -82.40 12.34 60.57
N GLN A 231 -83.50 11.79 60.08
CA GLN A 231 -83.43 10.41 59.49
C GLN A 231 -82.73 10.38 58.19
N GLN A 232 -82.90 11.40 57.31
CA GLN A 232 -82.15 11.54 56.09
C GLN A 232 -80.65 11.73 56.33
N GLU A 233 -80.27 12.59 57.30
CA GLU A 233 -78.87 12.77 57.70
C GLU A 233 -78.22 11.49 58.27
N THR A 234 -79.00 10.71 59.04
CA THR A 234 -78.53 9.44 59.58
C THR A 234 -78.30 8.40 58.43
N LEU A 235 -79.21 8.29 57.44
CA LEU A 235 -79.00 7.47 56.25
C LEU A 235 -77.91 7.93 55.41
N HIS A 236 -77.68 9.27 55.27
CA HIS A 236 -76.51 9.80 54.53
C HIS A 236 -75.18 9.37 55.24
N LYS A 237 -75.12 9.50 56.58
CA LYS A 237 -73.87 9.09 57.32
C LYS A 237 -73.58 7.62 57.16
N VAL A 238 -74.56 6.78 57.19
CA VAL A 238 -74.43 5.35 57.00
C VAL A 238 -74.05 5.01 55.56
N SER A 239 -74.64 5.76 54.58
CA SER A 239 -74.23 5.55 53.16
C SER A 239 -72.80 6.02 52.92
N GLU A 240 -72.31 7.07 53.59
CA GLU A 240 -70.91 7.46 53.51
C GLU A 240 -69.95 6.38 54.10
N GLU A 241 -70.30 5.80 55.26
CA GLU A 241 -69.57 4.67 55.83
C GLU A 241 -69.51 3.49 54.88
N ILE A 242 -70.59 3.14 54.20
CA ILE A 242 -70.70 2.04 53.25
C ILE A 242 -69.83 2.40 52.03
N SER A 243 -69.86 3.63 51.53
CA SER A 243 -69.02 4.12 50.41
C SER A 243 -67.55 4.01 50.74
N GLN A 244 -67.14 4.45 51.98
CA GLN A 244 -65.76 4.29 52.42
C GLN A 244 -65.30 2.83 52.47
N LYS A 245 -66.18 1.95 53.08
CA LYS A 245 -65.92 0.52 53.19
C LYS A 245 -65.87 -0.16 51.83
N THR A 246 -66.70 0.26 50.89
CA THR A 246 -66.68 -0.18 49.50
C THR A 246 -65.37 0.17 48.83
N LEU A 247 -64.85 1.42 49.00
CA LEU A 247 -63.57 1.87 48.49
C LEU A 247 -62.38 1.06 49.08
N GLU A 248 -62.47 0.75 50.39
CA GLU A 248 -61.43 -0.11 51.04
C GLU A 248 -61.39 -1.50 50.41
N LYS A 249 -62.62 -2.14 50.28
CA LYS A 249 -62.71 -3.48 49.69
C LYS A 249 -62.34 -3.49 48.21
N LEU A 250 -62.59 -2.43 47.44
CA LEU A 250 -62.14 -2.25 46.05
C LEU A 250 -60.60 -2.08 45.92
N ARG A 251 -59.99 -1.41 46.89
CA ARG A 251 -58.50 -1.33 46.96
C ARG A 251 -57.93 -2.73 47.21
N LEU A 252 -58.50 -3.49 48.15
CA LEU A 252 -58.07 -4.85 48.42
C LEU A 252 -58.27 -5.79 47.21
N ILE A 253 -59.32 -5.65 46.42
CA ILE A 253 -59.52 -6.37 45.16
C ILE A 253 -58.43 -6.02 44.14
N ARG A 254 -58.08 -4.74 43.99
CA ARG A 254 -57.01 -4.31 43.13
C ARG A 254 -55.61 -4.88 43.54
N GLU A 255 -55.35 -4.96 44.84
CA GLU A 255 -54.16 -5.60 45.37
C GLU A 255 -54.13 -7.10 45.02
N ARG A 256 -55.22 -7.81 45.19
CA ARG A 256 -55.34 -9.23 44.80
C ARG A 256 -55.28 -9.44 43.29
N GLU A 257 -55.79 -8.50 42.47
CA GLU A 257 -55.63 -8.51 41.02
C GLU A 257 -54.17 -8.35 40.61
N LYS A 258 -53.40 -7.49 41.32
CA LYS A 258 -51.97 -7.34 41.08
C LYS A 258 -51.22 -8.61 41.48
N GLU A 259 -51.49 -9.20 42.61
CA GLU A 259 -50.93 -10.48 43.07
C GLU A 259 -51.23 -11.62 42.08
N LEU A 260 -52.45 -11.67 41.51
CA LEU A 260 -52.79 -12.65 40.47
C LEU A 260 -51.94 -12.47 39.22
N LYS A 261 -51.78 -11.23 38.74
CA LYS A 261 -50.95 -10.90 37.58
C LYS A 261 -49.51 -11.30 37.82
N GLU A 262 -48.97 -11.06 39.00
CA GLU A 262 -47.62 -11.48 39.42
C GLU A 262 -47.48 -13.03 39.43
N LYS A 263 -48.45 -13.74 40.03
CA LYS A 263 -48.47 -15.23 40.05
C LYS A 263 -48.60 -15.84 38.63
N ILE A 264 -49.40 -15.25 37.76
CA ILE A 264 -49.52 -15.69 36.37
C ILE A 264 -48.19 -15.48 35.63
N LYS A 265 -47.58 -14.29 35.81
CA LYS A 265 -46.27 -13.99 35.22
C LYS A 265 -45.16 -14.97 35.73
N GLU A 266 -45.18 -15.27 37.01
CA GLU A 266 -44.24 -16.27 37.60
C GLU A 266 -44.45 -17.67 37.02
N LEU A 267 -45.73 -18.12 36.91
CA LEU A 267 -46.07 -19.39 36.26
C LEU A 267 -45.61 -19.43 34.80
N GLU A 268 -45.88 -18.38 34.03
CA GLU A 268 -45.43 -18.23 32.66
C GLU A 268 -43.90 -18.28 32.55
N SER A 269 -43.16 -17.57 33.44
CA SER A 269 -41.68 -17.61 33.51
C SER A 269 -41.13 -18.99 33.84
N GLN A 270 -41.76 -19.71 34.79
CA GLN A 270 -41.33 -21.07 35.17
C GLN A 270 -41.53 -22.08 34.03
N ILE A 271 -42.65 -22.00 33.33
CA ILE A 271 -42.95 -22.87 32.18
C ILE A 271 -41.98 -22.57 31.03
N CYS A 272 -41.75 -21.29 30.75
CA CYS A 272 -40.76 -20.86 29.76
C CYS A 272 -39.39 -21.40 30.07
N ARG A 273 -38.91 -21.25 31.33
CA ARG A 273 -37.59 -21.76 31.76
C ARG A 273 -37.48 -23.28 31.56
N VAL A 274 -38.51 -24.06 31.90
CA VAL A 274 -38.51 -25.50 31.72
C VAL A 274 -38.49 -25.88 30.23
N ALA A 275 -39.24 -25.15 29.39
CA ALA A 275 -39.31 -25.41 27.95
C ALA A 275 -37.99 -25.14 27.22
N ILE A 276 -37.29 -24.02 27.58
CA ILE A 276 -36.06 -23.60 26.90
C ILE A 276 -34.81 -24.28 27.44
N ALA A 277 -34.82 -24.76 28.71
CA ALA A 277 -33.64 -25.31 29.37
C ALA A 277 -32.94 -26.48 28.62
N PRO A 278 -33.63 -27.45 28.01
CA PRO A 278 -32.95 -28.51 27.25
C PRO A 278 -32.15 -27.98 26.08
N ILE A 279 -32.73 -27.04 25.28
CA ILE A 279 -32.15 -26.46 24.08
C ILE A 279 -30.91 -25.65 24.43
N LEU A 280 -31.00 -24.78 25.44
CA LEU A 280 -29.88 -23.96 25.88
C LEU A 280 -28.78 -24.79 26.60
N THR A 281 -29.16 -25.90 27.27
CA THR A 281 -28.19 -26.84 27.89
C THR A 281 -27.39 -27.57 26.81
N GLU A 282 -28.01 -27.94 25.69
CA GLU A 282 -27.34 -28.56 24.56
C GLU A 282 -26.36 -27.58 23.89
N LEU A 283 -26.79 -26.34 23.63
CA LEU A 283 -25.93 -25.27 23.10
C LEU A 283 -24.73 -25.04 24.02
N ARG A 284 -24.95 -24.99 25.35
CA ARG A 284 -23.86 -24.85 26.34
C ARG A 284 -22.90 -26.04 26.29
N ALA A 285 -23.40 -27.25 26.28
CA ALA A 285 -22.59 -28.47 26.30
C ALA A 285 -21.69 -28.58 25.06
N LYS A 286 -22.16 -28.12 23.91
CA LYS A 286 -21.46 -28.20 22.62
C LYS A 286 -20.35 -27.16 22.45
N HIS A 287 -20.50 -25.96 23.05
CA HIS A 287 -19.62 -24.82 22.82
C HIS A 287 -18.84 -24.32 24.04
N MET A 288 -18.94 -25.00 25.20
CA MET A 288 -18.18 -24.68 26.41
C MET A 288 -16.83 -25.43 26.47
N PRO A 289 -15.78 -24.87 27.15
CA PRO A 289 -15.83 -23.75 28.10
C PRO A 289 -15.56 -22.39 27.48
N ASN A 290 -16.48 -21.45 27.58
CA ASN A 290 -16.29 -20.05 27.20
C ASN A 290 -17.12 -19.14 28.10
N GLU A 291 -16.47 -18.29 28.91
CA GLU A 291 -17.17 -17.42 29.88
C GLU A 291 -18.06 -16.36 29.21
N LYS A 292 -17.58 -15.72 28.13
CA LYS A 292 -18.37 -14.70 27.42
C LYS A 292 -19.62 -15.31 26.78
N LEU A 293 -19.47 -16.48 26.16
CA LEU A 293 -20.58 -17.21 25.59
C LEU A 293 -21.58 -17.65 26.68
N SER A 294 -21.08 -18.07 27.84
CA SER A 294 -21.96 -18.45 28.98
C SER A 294 -22.81 -17.24 29.41
N ARG A 295 -22.21 -16.08 29.61
CA ARG A 295 -22.93 -14.86 30.01
C ARG A 295 -23.97 -14.47 28.95
N TRP A 296 -23.58 -14.46 27.69
CA TRP A 296 -24.50 -14.17 26.60
C TRP A 296 -25.71 -15.14 26.57
N LEU A 297 -25.49 -16.44 26.81
CA LEU A 297 -26.57 -17.41 26.91
C LEU A 297 -27.45 -17.21 28.16
N ASP A 298 -26.89 -16.66 29.25
CA ASP A 298 -27.69 -16.28 30.43
C ASP A 298 -28.57 -15.06 30.09
N ASP A 299 -28.02 -14.03 29.48
CA ASP A 299 -28.74 -12.82 29.05
C ASP A 299 -29.82 -13.16 28.01
N LEU A 300 -29.50 -14.03 27.05
CA LEU A 300 -30.44 -14.58 26.08
C LEU A 300 -31.57 -15.33 26.76
N THR A 301 -31.30 -16.11 27.81
CA THR A 301 -32.31 -16.83 28.60
C THR A 301 -33.29 -15.85 29.24
N GLU A 302 -32.79 -14.78 29.85
CA GLU A 302 -33.67 -13.78 30.49
C GLU A 302 -34.49 -12.99 29.45
N ASP A 303 -33.93 -12.66 28.28
CA ASP A 303 -34.66 -11.99 27.20
C ASP A 303 -35.75 -12.90 26.60
N LEU A 304 -35.45 -14.20 26.42
CA LEU A 304 -36.44 -15.20 25.98
C LEU A 304 -37.63 -15.28 26.95
N ILE A 305 -37.35 -15.30 28.26
CA ILE A 305 -38.40 -15.33 29.29
C ILE A 305 -39.21 -14.03 29.26
N ALA A 306 -38.58 -12.89 29.05
CA ALA A 306 -39.28 -11.61 29.01
C ALA A 306 -40.16 -11.47 27.74
N ASN A 307 -39.76 -12.08 26.64
CA ASN A 307 -40.32 -11.88 25.31
C ASN A 307 -40.92 -13.17 24.69
N PHE A 308 -41.21 -14.22 25.46
CA PHE A 308 -41.74 -15.50 24.95
C PHE A 308 -43.02 -15.38 24.15
N ASN A 309 -43.83 -14.33 24.43
CA ASN A 309 -45.05 -14.03 23.66
C ASN A 309 -44.81 -13.79 22.18
N VAL A 310 -43.64 -13.30 21.81
CA VAL A 310 -43.20 -13.05 20.42
C VAL A 310 -43.09 -14.40 19.68
N PHE A 311 -42.55 -15.44 20.35
CA PHE A 311 -42.43 -16.78 19.81
C PHE A 311 -43.81 -17.45 19.64
N LEU A 312 -44.74 -17.27 20.62
CA LEU A 312 -46.11 -17.77 20.52
C LEU A 312 -46.90 -17.09 19.40
N ALA A 313 -46.70 -15.79 19.18
CA ALA A 313 -47.31 -15.05 18.11
C ALA A 313 -46.83 -15.54 16.73
N ALA A 314 -45.56 -15.85 16.57
CA ALA A 314 -44.95 -16.32 15.34
C ALA A 314 -45.52 -17.71 14.90
N VAL A 315 -45.92 -18.54 15.84
CA VAL A 315 -46.52 -19.86 15.52
C VAL A 315 -48.01 -19.73 15.20
N ARG A 316 -48.71 -18.75 15.80
CA ARG A 316 -50.17 -18.56 15.61
C ARG A 316 -50.53 -17.77 14.36
N ASP A 317 -49.67 -16.91 13.89
CA ASP A 317 -49.86 -16.05 12.71
C ASP A 317 -48.63 -16.14 11.80
N ASP A 318 -48.69 -17.05 10.82
CA ASP A 318 -47.62 -17.30 9.82
C ASP A 318 -47.38 -16.08 8.89
N ALA A 319 -48.23 -15.08 8.94
CA ALA A 319 -48.15 -13.87 8.12
C ALA A 319 -47.42 -12.69 8.82
N ALA A 320 -47.14 -12.81 10.13
CA ALA A 320 -46.43 -11.77 10.87
C ALA A 320 -44.90 -11.92 10.68
N GLU A 321 -44.28 -10.97 9.95
CA GLU A 321 -42.81 -10.84 9.92
C GLU A 321 -42.29 -10.45 11.30
N ILE A 322 -42.01 -11.45 12.17
CA ILE A 322 -41.45 -11.26 13.47
C ILE A 322 -39.92 -11.37 13.39
N ASP A 323 -39.24 -10.35 13.89
CA ASP A 323 -37.76 -10.28 13.84
C ASP A 323 -37.13 -11.04 15.02
N PHE A 324 -36.52 -12.20 14.73
CA PHE A 324 -35.73 -13.03 15.68
C PHE A 324 -34.22 -12.75 15.58
N SER A 325 -33.80 -11.76 14.81
CA SER A 325 -32.39 -11.45 14.51
C SER A 325 -31.51 -11.32 15.76
N ARG A 326 -32.06 -10.82 16.88
CA ARG A 326 -31.33 -10.65 18.15
C ARG A 326 -30.80 -11.95 18.75
N TYR A 327 -31.36 -13.09 18.35
CA TYR A 327 -30.95 -14.41 18.82
C TYR A 327 -30.01 -15.14 17.87
N GLU A 328 -29.74 -14.54 16.69
CA GLU A 328 -28.79 -15.05 15.72
C GLU A 328 -27.35 -14.73 16.10
N VAL A 329 -26.41 -15.41 15.45
CA VAL A 329 -24.97 -15.23 15.65
C VAL A 329 -24.33 -14.84 14.32
N ASN A 330 -23.62 -13.73 14.27
CA ASN A 330 -22.82 -13.33 13.11
C ASN A 330 -21.45 -14.03 13.17
N ALA A 331 -21.22 -15.03 12.32
CA ALA A 331 -19.93 -15.69 12.15
C ALA A 331 -18.95 -14.73 11.39
N PHE A 332 -18.35 -13.79 12.13
CA PHE A 332 -17.58 -12.68 11.61
C PHE A 332 -16.27 -13.11 10.94
N VAL A 333 -15.43 -13.89 11.63
CA VAL A 333 -14.22 -14.51 11.07
C VAL A 333 -14.26 -16.00 11.38
N SER A 334 -14.08 -16.83 10.35
CA SER A 334 -14.08 -18.28 10.51
C SER A 334 -12.86 -18.88 9.84
N ASN A 335 -12.13 -19.70 10.59
CA ASN A 335 -10.91 -20.39 10.19
C ASN A 335 -11.17 -21.89 10.07
N ASN A 336 -10.56 -22.52 9.06
CA ASN A 336 -10.61 -23.97 8.97
C ASN A 336 -9.49 -24.56 9.83
N PRO A 337 -9.79 -25.46 10.77
CA PRO A 337 -8.78 -26.09 11.64
C PRO A 337 -7.64 -26.81 10.91
N ARG A 338 -7.81 -27.13 9.62
CA ARG A 338 -6.84 -27.88 8.81
C ARG A 338 -5.92 -27.01 7.97
N ASP A 339 -6.19 -25.71 7.84
CA ASP A 339 -5.51 -24.84 6.86
C ASP A 339 -4.31 -24.10 7.48
N GLY A 340 -4.03 -24.25 8.76
CA GLY A 340 -3.00 -23.47 9.47
C GLY A 340 -3.39 -22.02 9.68
N ALA A 341 -2.39 -21.14 9.84
CA ALA A 341 -2.63 -19.70 10.02
C ALA A 341 -3.08 -19.03 8.71
N PRO A 342 -3.91 -17.98 8.75
CA PRO A 342 -4.34 -17.26 7.56
C PRO A 342 -3.20 -16.44 6.91
N VAL A 343 -3.17 -16.44 5.58
CA VAL A 343 -2.31 -15.54 4.78
C VAL A 343 -3.21 -14.68 3.91
N VAL A 344 -3.35 -13.42 4.27
CA VAL A 344 -4.19 -12.45 3.57
C VAL A 344 -3.33 -11.51 2.75
N CYS A 345 -3.55 -11.46 1.43
CA CYS A 345 -2.97 -10.48 0.54
C CYS A 345 -4.07 -9.47 0.16
N GLU A 346 -3.96 -8.24 0.65
CA GLU A 346 -4.92 -7.20 0.32
C GLU A 346 -4.35 -6.31 -0.79
N THR A 347 -5.00 -6.37 -1.95
CA THR A 347 -4.57 -5.66 -3.16
C THR A 347 -5.14 -4.26 -3.29
N ASN A 348 -6.22 -3.96 -2.56
CA ASN A 348 -6.85 -2.64 -2.53
C ASN A 348 -7.01 -2.20 -1.06
N PRO A 349 -5.93 -1.77 -0.38
CA PRO A 349 -5.90 -1.53 1.05
C PRO A 349 -6.55 -0.19 1.44
N ILE A 350 -7.79 0.06 0.98
CA ILE A 350 -8.59 1.17 1.47
C ILE A 350 -8.99 0.93 2.92
N TYR A 351 -9.31 1.99 3.65
CA TYR A 351 -9.63 1.94 5.08
C TYR A 351 -10.62 0.82 5.44
N TYR A 352 -11.77 0.75 4.76
CA TYR A 352 -12.79 -0.25 5.04
C TYR A 352 -12.39 -1.69 4.67
N ASN A 353 -11.55 -1.87 3.65
CA ASN A 353 -11.03 -3.19 3.33
C ASN A 353 -10.03 -3.69 4.38
N LEU A 354 -9.32 -2.79 5.05
CA LEU A 354 -8.39 -3.13 6.13
C LEU A 354 -9.12 -3.35 7.46
N VAL A 355 -9.98 -2.41 7.85
CA VAL A 355 -10.63 -2.36 9.16
C VAL A 355 -11.91 -3.20 9.21
N GLY A 356 -12.62 -3.33 8.08
CA GLY A 356 -13.99 -3.81 8.06
C GLY A 356 -15.01 -2.67 8.10
N LYS A 357 -16.26 -3.00 8.03
CA LYS A 357 -17.36 -2.03 7.96
C LYS A 357 -18.64 -2.58 8.57
N VAL A 358 -19.53 -1.66 8.90
CA VAL A 358 -20.93 -1.94 9.20
C VAL A 358 -21.74 -1.56 7.96
N ASP A 359 -22.41 -2.51 7.33
CA ASP A 359 -23.26 -2.27 6.17
C ASP A 359 -24.64 -1.78 6.58
N TYR A 360 -25.23 -0.89 5.80
CA TYR A 360 -26.57 -0.32 6.04
C TYR A 360 -27.54 -0.74 4.95
N GLU A 361 -28.78 -0.98 5.35
CA GLU A 361 -29.90 -1.22 4.46
C GLU A 361 -30.83 0.00 4.45
N ASN A 362 -31.28 0.38 3.29
CA ASN A 362 -32.28 1.44 3.17
C ASN A 362 -33.68 0.83 3.26
N ARG A 363 -34.37 1.07 4.37
CA ARG A 363 -35.77 0.69 4.55
C ARG A 363 -36.64 1.94 4.53
N GLN A 364 -37.38 2.14 3.46
CA GLN A 364 -38.31 3.28 3.28
C GLN A 364 -37.69 4.65 3.51
N GLY A 365 -36.39 4.84 3.10
CA GLY A 365 -35.67 6.09 3.27
C GLY A 365 -34.87 6.22 4.56
N ASN A 366 -35.02 5.30 5.52
CA ASN A 366 -34.23 5.22 6.73
C ASN A 366 -33.09 4.18 6.59
N LEU A 367 -31.90 4.57 7.03
CA LEU A 367 -30.76 3.65 7.11
C LEU A 367 -30.90 2.77 8.34
N TYR A 368 -30.96 1.47 8.14
CA TYR A 368 -31.06 0.45 9.19
C TYR A 368 -29.80 -0.41 9.19
N THR A 369 -29.32 -0.76 10.35
CA THR A 369 -28.22 -1.73 10.52
C THR A 369 -28.42 -2.56 11.78
N ASP A 370 -27.82 -3.74 11.81
CA ASP A 370 -27.74 -4.59 12.97
C ASP A 370 -26.37 -5.32 13.02
N PHE A 371 -26.08 -6.02 14.11
CA PHE A 371 -24.79 -6.69 14.33
C PHE A 371 -24.45 -7.77 13.29
N ARG A 372 -25.44 -8.30 12.54
CA ARG A 372 -25.23 -9.28 11.46
C ARG A 372 -24.61 -8.64 10.22
N ARG A 373 -24.69 -7.31 10.10
CA ARG A 373 -24.16 -6.54 8.97
C ARG A 373 -22.74 -6.04 9.19
N ILE A 374 -22.12 -6.47 10.28
CA ILE A 374 -20.71 -6.23 10.55
C ILE A 374 -19.88 -7.18 9.70
N THR A 375 -19.01 -6.63 8.84
CA THR A 375 -18.16 -7.40 7.92
C THR A 375 -16.68 -7.21 8.22
N PRO A 376 -15.84 -8.30 8.20
CA PRO A 376 -14.44 -8.23 8.57
C PRO A 376 -13.58 -7.58 7.49
N GLY A 377 -12.60 -6.77 7.92
CA GLY A 377 -11.52 -6.32 7.06
C GLY A 377 -10.36 -7.32 6.97
N ALA A 378 -9.35 -6.96 6.16
CA ALA A 378 -8.17 -7.79 5.95
C ALA A 378 -7.39 -8.03 7.24
N MET A 379 -7.34 -7.05 8.16
CA MET A 379 -6.66 -7.20 9.44
C MET A 379 -7.36 -8.21 10.36
N HIS A 380 -8.69 -8.26 10.36
CA HIS A 380 -9.45 -9.28 11.10
C HIS A 380 -9.22 -10.68 10.50
N ARG A 381 -9.28 -10.79 9.16
CA ARG A 381 -9.04 -12.06 8.46
C ARG A 381 -7.61 -12.57 8.60
N ALA A 382 -6.64 -11.67 8.82
CA ALA A 382 -5.23 -12.01 9.02
C ALA A 382 -4.86 -12.25 10.49
N ASN A 383 -5.81 -12.13 11.41
CA ASN A 383 -5.57 -12.30 12.85
C ASN A 383 -5.05 -13.71 13.16
N GLY A 384 -3.97 -13.80 13.93
CA GLY A 384 -3.24 -15.05 14.19
C GLY A 384 -2.34 -15.53 13.05
N GLY A 385 -2.20 -14.73 11.97
CA GLY A 385 -1.44 -15.09 10.77
C GLY A 385 -0.69 -13.92 10.14
N PHE A 386 -0.80 -13.78 8.81
CA PHE A 386 0.00 -12.87 8.02
C PHE A 386 -0.85 -11.95 7.14
N LEU A 387 -0.47 -10.67 7.09
CA LEU A 387 -1.03 -9.68 6.18
C LEU A 387 0.05 -9.18 5.22
N LEU A 388 -0.14 -9.38 3.92
CA LEU A 388 0.75 -8.91 2.85
C LEU A 388 0.12 -7.70 2.17
N LEU A 389 0.89 -6.61 2.06
CA LEU A 389 0.47 -5.33 1.48
C LEU A 389 1.52 -4.81 0.50
N ASP A 390 1.07 -4.08 -0.51
CA ASP A 390 1.94 -3.26 -1.36
C ASP A 390 2.03 -1.85 -0.78
N ALA A 391 3.25 -1.32 -0.65
CA ALA A 391 3.50 0.01 -0.07
C ALA A 391 2.92 1.13 -0.94
N ASP A 392 3.05 1.04 -2.27
CA ASP A 392 2.52 2.03 -3.19
C ASP A 392 1.00 2.14 -3.06
N GLU A 393 0.31 0.99 -3.03
CA GLU A 393 -1.15 0.95 -2.90
C GLU A 393 -1.61 1.43 -1.51
N LEU A 394 -0.92 1.00 -0.45
CA LEU A 394 -1.25 1.36 0.94
C LEU A 394 -1.11 2.88 1.18
N LEU A 395 0.02 3.47 0.74
CA LEU A 395 0.33 4.87 1.04
C LEU A 395 -0.49 5.86 0.21
N ARG A 396 -1.11 5.42 -0.88
CA ARG A 396 -2.05 6.23 -1.66
C ARG A 396 -3.43 6.34 -1.01
N GLN A 397 -3.75 5.44 -0.08
CA GLN A 397 -5.08 5.39 0.52
C GLN A 397 -5.17 6.25 1.77
N PHE A 398 -6.22 7.05 1.83
CA PHE A 398 -6.48 7.92 2.97
C PHE A 398 -6.67 7.12 4.26
N MET A 399 -5.98 7.52 5.33
CA MET A 399 -6.02 6.93 6.69
C MET A 399 -5.57 5.46 6.82
N SER A 400 -5.29 4.75 5.71
CA SER A 400 -4.95 3.32 5.75
C SER A 400 -3.63 3.04 6.45
N TRP A 401 -2.61 3.86 6.20
CA TRP A 401 -1.32 3.76 6.87
C TRP A 401 -1.42 4.06 8.38
N ASP A 402 -2.19 5.08 8.75
CA ASP A 402 -2.32 5.49 10.15
C ASP A 402 -3.10 4.46 10.98
N VAL A 403 -4.17 3.88 10.42
CA VAL A 403 -4.91 2.82 11.12
C VAL A 403 -4.06 1.56 11.26
N LEU A 404 -3.29 1.18 10.24
CA LEU A 404 -2.39 0.04 10.32
C LEU A 404 -1.36 0.22 11.45
N LYS A 405 -0.70 1.38 11.53
CA LYS A 405 0.23 1.70 12.62
C LYS A 405 -0.44 1.64 13.99
N ARG A 406 -1.65 2.21 14.11
CA ARG A 406 -2.45 2.19 15.34
C ARG A 406 -2.70 0.75 15.81
N VAL A 407 -3.14 -0.12 14.91
CA VAL A 407 -3.42 -1.53 15.23
C VAL A 407 -2.13 -2.28 15.61
N LEU A 408 -1.04 -2.11 14.87
CA LEU A 408 0.25 -2.73 15.21
C LEU A 408 0.83 -2.26 16.55
N ARG A 409 0.48 -1.05 16.96
CA ARG A 409 0.93 -0.47 18.23
C ARG A 409 0.08 -0.92 19.41
N TYR A 410 -1.24 -0.90 19.28
CA TYR A 410 -2.17 -1.18 20.39
C TYR A 410 -2.64 -2.63 20.42
N ARG A 411 -2.50 -3.37 19.33
CA ARG A 411 -2.94 -4.76 19.15
C ARG A 411 -4.46 -4.93 19.35
N GLU A 412 -5.20 -3.94 18.95
CA GLU A 412 -6.65 -3.91 19.04
C GLU A 412 -7.22 -3.22 17.82
N LEU A 413 -8.32 -3.74 17.28
CA LEU A 413 -8.98 -3.19 16.11
C LEU A 413 -10.46 -2.95 16.40
N SER A 414 -10.87 -1.70 16.32
CA SER A 414 -12.25 -1.24 16.38
C SER A 414 -12.77 -0.96 14.97
N ILE A 415 -13.98 -1.39 14.68
CA ILE A 415 -14.66 -1.04 13.42
C ILE A 415 -15.34 0.31 13.61
N GLU A 416 -14.78 1.34 13.00
CA GLU A 416 -15.26 2.71 13.10
C GLU A 416 -15.74 3.20 11.73
N ASN A 417 -16.85 3.95 11.71
CA ASN A 417 -17.34 4.55 10.46
C ASN A 417 -16.56 5.84 10.17
N LEU A 418 -15.79 5.86 9.07
CA LEU A 418 -15.01 7.01 8.66
C LEU A 418 -15.89 8.24 8.36
N GLY A 419 -17.10 8.02 7.83
CA GLY A 419 -18.07 9.10 7.57
C GLY A 419 -18.53 9.80 8.85
N GLU A 420 -18.65 9.07 9.96
CA GLU A 420 -18.96 9.62 11.29
C GLU A 420 -17.77 10.41 11.85
N GLN A 421 -16.55 9.86 11.75
CA GLN A 421 -15.32 10.55 12.18
C GLN A 421 -15.09 11.88 11.44
N LEU A 422 -15.44 11.92 10.16
CA LEU A 422 -15.31 13.11 9.31
C LEU A 422 -16.52 14.04 9.38
N GLY A 423 -17.56 13.69 10.15
CA GLY A 423 -18.75 14.52 10.32
C GLY A 423 -19.70 14.57 9.13
N TYR A 424 -19.56 13.63 8.16
CA TYR A 424 -20.41 13.60 6.97
C TYR A 424 -21.75 12.92 7.15
N ILE A 425 -21.90 12.05 8.17
CA ILE A 425 -23.13 11.29 8.41
C ILE A 425 -23.49 11.37 9.90
N PRO A 426 -24.57 12.06 10.27
CA PRO A 426 -25.08 12.08 11.64
C PRO A 426 -26.02 10.89 11.88
N VAL A 427 -25.53 9.66 11.85
CA VAL A 427 -26.30 8.48 12.19
C VAL A 427 -25.65 7.79 13.38
N SER A 428 -26.44 7.45 14.40
CA SER A 428 -26.01 6.56 15.47
C SER A 428 -25.64 5.20 14.86
N SER A 429 -24.34 4.96 14.72
CA SER A 429 -23.84 3.69 14.19
C SER A 429 -23.55 2.70 15.32
N LEU A 430 -23.57 1.40 14.99
CA LEU A 430 -23.10 0.38 15.90
C LEU A 430 -21.62 0.62 16.21
N ARG A 431 -21.25 0.36 17.47
CA ARG A 431 -19.87 0.36 17.96
C ARG A 431 -19.50 -1.04 18.44
N PRO A 432 -19.18 -1.96 17.54
CA PRO A 432 -18.85 -3.32 17.90
C PRO A 432 -17.69 -3.35 18.89
N GLU A 433 -17.74 -4.30 19.85
CA GLU A 433 -16.63 -4.53 20.78
C GLU A 433 -15.33 -4.76 19.99
N PRO A 434 -14.21 -4.09 20.34
CA PRO A 434 -12.94 -4.26 19.66
C PRO A 434 -12.40 -5.69 19.75
N ILE A 435 -11.76 -6.15 18.68
CA ILE A 435 -11.12 -7.47 18.63
C ILE A 435 -9.61 -7.31 18.83
N PRO A 436 -8.99 -8.09 19.75
CA PRO A 436 -7.54 -8.13 19.87
C PRO A 436 -6.93 -8.74 18.60
N ILE A 437 -5.89 -8.08 18.06
CA ILE A 437 -5.21 -8.45 16.82
C ILE A 437 -3.76 -8.81 17.08
N ASP A 438 -3.40 -10.01 16.70
CA ASP A 438 -2.01 -10.47 16.68
C ASP A 438 -1.70 -11.02 15.29
N MET A 439 -1.11 -10.17 14.44
CA MET A 439 -0.75 -10.53 13.07
C MET A 439 0.65 -10.03 12.75
N LYS A 440 1.31 -10.71 11.83
CA LYS A 440 2.56 -10.25 11.24
C LYS A 440 2.31 -9.60 9.89
N VAL A 441 2.74 -8.35 9.74
CA VAL A 441 2.58 -7.59 8.50
C VAL A 441 3.86 -7.65 7.67
N VAL A 442 3.69 -7.94 6.40
CA VAL A 442 4.75 -7.86 5.39
C VAL A 442 4.36 -6.82 4.36
N ILE A 443 5.19 -5.80 4.20
CA ILE A 443 4.99 -4.76 3.19
C ILE A 443 6.04 -4.92 2.10
N VAL A 444 5.61 -4.87 0.85
CA VAL A 444 6.50 -4.89 -0.32
C VAL A 444 6.55 -3.49 -0.91
N GLY A 445 7.75 -2.92 -1.03
CA GLY A 445 7.89 -1.55 -1.53
C GLY A 445 9.21 -1.30 -2.25
N THR A 446 9.34 -0.11 -2.85
CA THR A 446 10.57 0.36 -3.50
C THR A 446 11.57 0.90 -2.47
N PRO A 447 12.88 0.97 -2.79
CA PRO A 447 13.88 1.59 -1.93
C PRO A 447 13.52 3.05 -1.59
N TYR A 448 12.94 3.77 -2.53
CA TYR A 448 12.51 5.15 -2.37
C TYR A 448 11.44 5.31 -1.29
N LEU A 449 10.37 4.48 -1.33
CA LEU A 449 9.32 4.51 -0.32
C LEU A 449 9.82 4.12 1.07
N TYR A 450 10.68 3.11 1.17
CA TYR A 450 11.31 2.74 2.43
C TYR A 450 12.09 3.93 3.02
N TYR A 451 12.84 4.63 2.18
CA TYR A 451 13.62 5.81 2.59
C TYR A 451 12.72 6.96 3.05
N LEU A 452 11.64 7.25 2.31
CA LEU A 452 10.66 8.27 2.70
C LEU A 452 10.02 7.96 4.05
N LEU A 453 9.56 6.71 4.26
CA LEU A 453 8.98 6.30 5.53
C LEU A 453 9.97 6.43 6.70
N ASN A 454 11.24 6.11 6.50
CA ASN A 454 12.27 6.27 7.53
C ASN A 454 12.51 7.73 7.92
N ILE A 455 12.42 8.68 6.98
CA ILE A 455 12.66 10.10 7.23
C ILE A 455 11.43 10.78 7.80
N TYR A 456 10.26 10.54 7.22
CA TYR A 456 9.06 11.31 7.52
C TYR A 456 8.12 10.67 8.55
N ASP A 457 8.30 9.37 8.86
CA ASP A 457 7.48 8.68 9.86
C ASP A 457 8.33 8.18 11.05
N PRO A 458 8.36 8.90 12.19
CA PRO A 458 9.15 8.51 13.38
C PRO A 458 8.71 7.19 14.02
N GLU A 459 7.51 6.70 13.69
CA GLU A 459 6.96 5.46 14.23
C GLU A 459 7.27 4.25 13.35
N PHE A 460 7.66 4.47 12.09
CA PHE A 460 7.90 3.40 11.13
C PHE A 460 8.89 2.34 11.65
N GLN A 461 10.05 2.74 12.14
CA GLN A 461 11.07 1.82 12.66
C GLN A 461 10.64 1.06 13.93
N LYS A 462 9.62 1.58 14.66
CA LYS A 462 9.10 0.90 15.86
C LYS A 462 8.24 -0.29 15.47
N VAL A 463 7.55 -0.21 14.33
CA VAL A 463 6.60 -1.23 13.86
C VAL A 463 7.15 -2.11 12.73
N PHE A 464 8.18 -1.66 11.98
CA PHE A 464 8.87 -2.41 10.94
C PHE A 464 10.37 -2.47 11.21
N LYS A 465 10.80 -3.45 12.00
CA LYS A 465 12.21 -3.60 12.42
C LYS A 465 13.04 -4.43 11.45
N ILE A 466 12.40 -5.19 10.57
CA ILE A 466 13.08 -6.05 9.61
C ILE A 466 13.03 -5.42 8.23
N LYS A 467 14.20 -5.07 7.70
CA LYS A 467 14.40 -4.73 6.29
C LYS A 467 14.88 -5.98 5.55
N ALA A 468 14.13 -6.45 4.59
CA ALA A 468 14.55 -7.49 3.66
C ALA A 468 14.85 -6.86 2.30
N GLU A 469 16.13 -6.67 1.99
CA GLU A 469 16.59 -5.93 0.82
C GLU A 469 16.92 -6.90 -0.32
N PHE A 470 16.22 -6.70 -1.42
CA PHE A 470 16.40 -7.43 -2.68
C PHE A 470 17.35 -6.65 -3.57
N ASP A 471 18.39 -7.32 -4.02
CA ASP A 471 19.36 -6.76 -4.94
C ASP A 471 18.83 -6.79 -6.37
N SER A 472 19.25 -5.83 -7.19
CA SER A 472 18.94 -5.77 -8.62
C SER A 472 19.92 -6.59 -9.48
N ASP A 473 21.04 -7.00 -8.90
CA ASP A 473 22.08 -7.79 -9.56
C ASP A 473 22.69 -8.87 -8.64
N MET A 474 23.40 -9.82 -9.23
CA MET A 474 24.14 -10.86 -8.55
C MET A 474 25.45 -11.17 -9.28
N PRO A 475 26.51 -11.71 -8.61
CA PRO A 475 27.73 -12.16 -9.28
C PRO A 475 27.45 -13.19 -10.37
N ARG A 476 28.09 -13.05 -11.52
CA ARG A 476 28.00 -13.99 -12.63
C ARG A 476 29.00 -15.15 -12.46
N THR A 477 28.52 -16.23 -11.87
CA THR A 477 29.25 -17.49 -11.64
C THR A 477 28.59 -18.63 -12.41
N ALA A 478 29.24 -19.78 -12.52
CA ALA A 478 28.63 -20.97 -13.14
C ALA A 478 27.32 -21.36 -12.42
N GLU A 479 27.25 -21.20 -11.10
CA GLU A 479 26.05 -21.49 -10.31
C GLU A 479 24.91 -20.52 -10.64
N SER A 480 25.18 -19.21 -10.68
CA SER A 480 24.15 -18.22 -10.99
C SER A 480 23.68 -18.28 -12.44
N GLU A 481 24.57 -18.64 -13.41
CA GLU A 481 24.17 -18.92 -14.79
C GLU A 481 23.24 -20.14 -14.86
N TYR A 482 23.52 -21.18 -14.07
CA TYR A 482 22.66 -22.36 -13.99
C TYR A 482 21.32 -22.06 -13.31
N GLN A 483 21.29 -21.20 -12.28
CA GLN A 483 20.05 -20.72 -11.65
C GLN A 483 19.16 -19.95 -12.63
N ILE A 484 19.74 -19.13 -13.51
CA ILE A 484 18.96 -18.48 -14.59
C ILE A 484 18.38 -19.55 -15.55
N ALA A 485 19.13 -20.60 -15.88
CA ALA A 485 18.62 -21.70 -16.72
C ALA A 485 17.46 -22.45 -16.04
N GLN A 486 17.55 -22.69 -14.71
CA GLN A 486 16.45 -23.27 -13.92
C GLN A 486 15.22 -22.34 -13.84
N PHE A 487 15.44 -21.02 -13.73
CA PHE A 487 14.36 -20.04 -13.81
C PHE A 487 13.65 -20.12 -15.16
N VAL A 488 14.42 -20.17 -16.29
CA VAL A 488 13.83 -20.31 -17.64
C VAL A 488 13.02 -21.61 -17.74
N ALA A 489 13.54 -22.73 -17.24
CA ALA A 489 12.84 -24.01 -17.24
C ALA A 489 11.55 -23.98 -16.42
N GLY A 490 11.60 -23.42 -15.21
CA GLY A 490 10.44 -23.24 -14.34
C GLY A 490 9.38 -22.33 -14.94
N PHE A 491 9.79 -21.22 -15.58
CA PHE A 491 8.90 -20.29 -16.27
C PHE A 491 8.19 -20.95 -17.45
N VAL A 492 8.94 -21.70 -18.28
CA VAL A 492 8.39 -22.44 -19.43
C VAL A 492 7.29 -23.43 -19.01
N VAL A 493 7.51 -24.16 -17.91
CA VAL A 493 6.52 -25.12 -17.39
C VAL A 493 5.29 -24.41 -16.83
N ARG A 494 5.50 -23.38 -16.01
CA ARG A 494 4.41 -22.64 -15.37
C ARG A 494 3.49 -21.95 -16.37
N GLU A 495 4.09 -21.34 -17.41
CA GLU A 495 3.35 -20.54 -18.40
C GLU A 495 2.94 -21.37 -19.65
N GLY A 496 3.23 -22.66 -19.71
CA GLY A 496 2.91 -23.51 -20.86
C GLY A 496 3.63 -23.07 -22.17
N ARG A 497 4.89 -22.63 -22.06
CA ARG A 497 5.67 -22.10 -23.17
C ARG A 497 6.51 -23.19 -23.82
N LEU A 498 7.19 -22.87 -24.96
CA LEU A 498 8.13 -23.77 -25.62
C LEU A 498 9.46 -23.85 -24.86
N ASN A 499 10.07 -25.03 -24.83
CA ASN A 499 11.40 -25.20 -24.26
C ASN A 499 12.47 -24.48 -25.07
N PHE A 500 13.52 -24.03 -24.39
CA PHE A 500 14.66 -23.32 -24.96
C PHE A 500 15.84 -24.27 -25.20
N THR A 501 16.61 -24.05 -26.26
CA THR A 501 17.91 -24.70 -26.45
C THR A 501 18.94 -24.10 -25.52
N VAL A 502 20.04 -24.82 -25.21
CA VAL A 502 21.12 -24.26 -24.35
C VAL A 502 21.69 -22.95 -24.93
N ALA A 503 21.84 -22.85 -26.26
CA ALA A 503 22.31 -21.64 -26.91
C ALA A 503 21.33 -20.44 -26.73
N ALA A 504 20.02 -20.71 -26.75
CA ALA A 504 19.02 -19.69 -26.47
C ALA A 504 19.06 -19.23 -25.02
N VAL A 505 19.27 -20.16 -24.06
CA VAL A 505 19.46 -19.81 -22.65
C VAL A 505 20.76 -19.03 -22.45
N GLY A 506 21.85 -19.38 -23.16
CA GLY A 506 23.08 -18.61 -23.14
C GLY A 506 22.88 -17.14 -23.55
N GLU A 507 22.12 -16.89 -24.62
CA GLU A 507 21.78 -15.50 -25.04
C GLU A 507 20.95 -14.77 -23.99
N VAL A 508 20.04 -15.45 -23.27
CA VAL A 508 19.29 -14.88 -22.16
C VAL A 508 20.22 -14.51 -20.98
N ILE A 509 21.20 -15.35 -20.65
CA ILE A 509 22.21 -15.07 -19.61
C ILE A 509 23.06 -13.87 -20.01
N GLU A 510 23.50 -13.78 -21.26
CA GLU A 510 24.23 -12.62 -21.76
C GLU A 510 23.40 -11.35 -21.73
N TRP A 511 22.11 -11.43 -22.05
CA TRP A 511 21.16 -10.33 -21.89
C TRP A 511 21.01 -9.89 -20.41
N ALA A 512 20.96 -10.86 -19.49
CA ALA A 512 20.91 -10.54 -18.06
C ALA A 512 22.14 -9.78 -17.56
N SER A 513 23.35 -10.03 -18.12
CA SER A 513 24.55 -9.22 -17.86
C SER A 513 24.46 -7.83 -18.50
N ARG A 514 23.93 -7.74 -19.73
CA ARG A 514 23.74 -6.45 -20.41
C ARG A 514 22.81 -5.52 -19.63
N LEU A 515 21.75 -6.06 -18.99
CA LEU A 515 20.79 -5.29 -18.20
C LEU A 515 21.41 -4.57 -16.99
N VAL A 516 22.53 -5.07 -16.48
CA VAL A 516 23.26 -4.47 -15.33
C VAL A 516 24.57 -3.81 -15.74
N GLU A 517 24.85 -3.77 -17.03
CA GLU A 517 26.08 -3.16 -17.61
C GLU A 517 27.39 -3.62 -16.95
N ASP A 518 27.43 -4.89 -16.55
CA ASP A 518 28.64 -5.51 -15.96
C ASP A 518 28.73 -6.97 -16.41
N ARG A 519 29.83 -7.30 -17.10
CA ARG A 519 30.08 -8.65 -17.61
C ARG A 519 30.26 -9.70 -16.52
N ASN A 520 30.51 -9.29 -15.27
CA ASN A 520 30.72 -10.16 -14.12
C ASN A 520 29.49 -10.26 -13.23
N LYS A 521 28.37 -9.65 -13.62
CA LYS A 521 27.10 -9.69 -12.91
C LYS A 521 25.96 -10.13 -13.80
N LEU A 522 24.86 -10.56 -13.18
CA LEU A 522 23.59 -10.92 -13.81
C LEU A 522 22.45 -10.15 -13.14
N SER A 523 21.48 -9.72 -13.91
CA SER A 523 20.28 -9.06 -13.40
C SER A 523 19.38 -10.05 -12.67
N THR A 524 18.85 -9.64 -11.55
CA THR A 524 17.78 -10.32 -10.79
C THR A 524 16.38 -9.78 -11.12
N GLN A 525 16.26 -8.86 -12.09
CA GLN A 525 14.97 -8.35 -12.59
C GLN A 525 14.32 -9.39 -13.52
N LEU A 526 13.81 -10.46 -12.91
CA LEU A 526 13.27 -11.63 -13.60
C LEU A 526 12.09 -11.32 -14.53
N ASN A 527 11.33 -10.26 -14.27
CA ASN A 527 10.26 -9.83 -15.17
C ASN A 527 10.79 -9.41 -16.55
N LYS A 528 11.91 -8.66 -16.60
CA LYS A 528 12.53 -8.26 -17.88
C LYS A 528 13.02 -9.48 -18.65
N ILE A 529 13.57 -10.47 -17.95
CA ILE A 529 13.97 -11.74 -18.55
C ILE A 529 12.74 -12.48 -19.08
N ALA A 530 11.68 -12.59 -18.26
CA ALA A 530 10.43 -13.26 -18.64
C ALA A 530 9.77 -12.66 -19.89
N GLU A 531 9.79 -11.33 -20.06
CA GLU A 531 9.32 -10.67 -21.28
C GLU A 531 10.01 -11.22 -22.53
N VAL A 532 11.34 -11.31 -22.50
CA VAL A 532 12.13 -11.87 -23.61
C VAL A 532 11.76 -13.33 -23.85
N LEU A 533 11.53 -14.15 -22.81
CA LEU A 533 11.11 -15.54 -22.96
C LEU A 533 9.73 -15.66 -23.63
N VAL A 534 8.80 -14.79 -23.29
CA VAL A 534 7.45 -14.75 -23.88
C VAL A 534 7.54 -14.41 -25.36
N GLU A 535 8.25 -13.33 -25.71
CA GLU A 535 8.38 -12.85 -27.08
C GLU A 535 9.14 -13.87 -27.95
N SER A 536 10.26 -14.42 -27.46
CA SER A 536 11.02 -15.48 -28.16
C SER A 536 10.17 -16.72 -28.47
N THR A 537 9.30 -17.10 -27.51
CA THR A 537 8.36 -18.21 -27.73
C THR A 537 7.32 -17.85 -28.80
N ALA A 538 6.84 -16.61 -28.85
CA ALA A 538 5.89 -16.16 -29.85
C ALA A 538 6.49 -16.25 -31.26
N TYR A 539 7.75 -15.80 -31.46
CA TYR A 539 8.45 -15.88 -32.71
C TYR A 539 8.69 -17.34 -33.14
N ALA A 540 9.13 -18.19 -32.21
CA ALA A 540 9.33 -19.62 -32.50
C ALA A 540 8.02 -20.31 -32.92
N LYS A 541 6.90 -19.99 -32.26
CA LYS A 541 5.56 -20.50 -32.63
C LYS A 541 5.11 -20.01 -34.00
N ALA A 542 5.30 -18.73 -34.31
CA ALA A 542 4.97 -18.15 -35.62
C ALA A 542 5.74 -18.83 -36.76
N GLU A 543 6.96 -19.31 -36.50
CA GLU A 543 7.80 -20.09 -37.45
C GLU A 543 7.53 -21.60 -37.42
N GLY A 544 6.51 -22.05 -36.63
CA GLY A 544 6.15 -23.47 -36.51
C GLY A 544 7.22 -24.36 -35.83
N LYS A 545 8.13 -23.75 -35.07
CA LYS A 545 9.18 -24.46 -34.34
C LYS A 545 8.65 -25.06 -33.04
N LYS A 546 9.25 -26.17 -32.60
CA LYS A 546 8.94 -26.85 -31.33
C LYS A 546 9.86 -26.43 -30.17
N LEU A 547 10.95 -25.73 -30.47
CA LEU A 547 11.97 -25.28 -29.54
C LEU A 547 12.33 -23.81 -29.85
N VAL A 548 12.62 -23.06 -28.84
CA VAL A 548 13.16 -21.69 -28.98
C VAL A 548 14.67 -21.78 -29.17
N GLY A 549 15.14 -21.34 -30.32
CA GLY A 549 16.57 -21.24 -30.64
C GLY A 549 17.12 -19.86 -30.37
N VAL A 550 18.45 -19.68 -30.50
CA VAL A 550 19.15 -18.41 -30.27
C VAL A 550 18.64 -17.29 -31.17
N ASP A 551 18.28 -17.57 -32.43
CA ASP A 551 17.79 -16.55 -33.36
C ASP A 551 16.44 -15.95 -32.92
N HIS A 552 15.58 -16.75 -32.28
CA HIS A 552 14.31 -16.25 -31.74
C HIS A 552 14.53 -15.30 -30.57
N VAL A 553 15.53 -15.58 -29.70
CA VAL A 553 15.89 -14.68 -28.59
C VAL A 553 16.47 -13.37 -29.12
N ARG A 554 17.42 -13.47 -30.06
CA ARG A 554 18.01 -12.29 -30.72
C ARG A 554 16.97 -11.44 -31.43
N ARG A 555 16.02 -12.08 -32.10
CA ARG A 555 14.91 -11.40 -32.74
C ARG A 555 14.03 -10.69 -31.72
N ALA A 556 13.69 -11.36 -30.61
CA ALA A 556 12.90 -10.73 -29.54
C ALA A 556 13.59 -9.48 -28.96
N LEU A 557 14.92 -9.57 -28.75
CA LEU A 557 15.71 -8.44 -28.27
C LEU A 557 15.76 -7.29 -29.30
N ALA A 558 15.96 -7.61 -30.58
CA ALA A 558 15.99 -6.62 -31.66
C ALA A 558 14.63 -5.90 -31.81
N GLU A 559 13.54 -6.67 -31.82
CA GLU A 559 12.19 -6.11 -31.92
C GLU A 559 11.79 -5.28 -30.68
N LYS A 560 12.29 -5.67 -29.49
CA LYS A 560 12.12 -4.88 -28.27
C LYS A 560 12.79 -3.51 -28.40
N ILE A 561 14.01 -3.45 -28.95
CA ILE A 561 14.73 -2.21 -29.25
C ILE A 561 13.95 -1.41 -30.31
N TYR A 562 13.58 -2.04 -31.42
CA TYR A 562 12.85 -1.40 -32.52
C TYR A 562 11.55 -0.70 -32.09
N ARG A 563 10.83 -1.25 -31.10
CA ARG A 563 9.63 -0.62 -30.54
C ARG A 563 9.91 0.61 -29.71
N ALA A 564 11.15 0.80 -29.24
CA ALA A 564 11.53 1.87 -28.32
C ALA A 564 12.49 2.91 -28.95
N ASP A 565 13.18 2.57 -30.07
CA ASP A 565 14.26 3.36 -30.63
C ASP A 565 13.83 4.44 -31.66
N MET A 566 12.53 4.70 -31.79
CA MET A 566 12.02 5.69 -32.79
C MET A 566 12.72 7.04 -32.69
N TRP A 567 13.02 7.54 -31.48
CA TRP A 567 13.72 8.80 -31.29
C TRP A 567 15.18 8.72 -31.76
N GLU A 568 15.86 7.65 -31.44
CA GLU A 568 17.22 7.37 -31.90
C GLU A 568 17.31 7.33 -33.44
N ASP A 569 16.36 6.66 -34.09
CA ASP A 569 16.27 6.59 -35.56
C ASP A 569 16.03 7.98 -36.18
N LYS A 570 15.23 8.84 -35.56
CA LYS A 570 15.02 10.21 -36.01
C LYS A 570 16.30 11.04 -35.92
N VAL A 571 17.05 10.93 -34.83
CA VAL A 571 18.34 11.61 -34.67
C VAL A 571 19.35 11.12 -35.72
N LEU A 572 19.39 9.84 -36.00
CA LEU A 572 20.25 9.24 -37.04
C LEU A 572 19.84 9.65 -38.45
N GLU A 573 18.53 9.86 -38.70
CA GLU A 573 18.02 10.41 -39.95
C GLU A 573 18.53 11.85 -40.22
N GLU A 574 18.49 12.71 -39.19
CA GLU A 574 19.00 14.08 -39.26
C GLU A 574 20.53 14.11 -39.53
N TYR A 575 21.27 13.19 -38.94
CA TYR A 575 22.67 12.99 -39.21
C TYR A 575 22.92 12.60 -40.71
N ARG A 576 22.13 11.61 -41.23
CA ARG A 576 22.24 11.16 -42.63
C ARG A 576 21.92 12.29 -43.60
N LYS A 577 21.01 13.20 -43.25
CA LYS A 577 20.66 14.38 -44.02
C LYS A 577 21.73 15.49 -43.95
N GLY A 578 22.69 15.38 -43.05
CA GLY A 578 23.72 16.38 -42.82
C GLY A 578 23.26 17.60 -42.01
N VAL A 579 22.10 17.50 -41.34
CA VAL A 579 21.60 18.51 -40.40
C VAL A 579 22.47 18.50 -39.15
N ILE A 580 22.77 17.29 -38.62
CA ILE A 580 23.72 17.10 -37.52
C ILE A 580 25.10 16.90 -38.15
N CYS A 581 26.03 17.79 -37.82
CA CYS A 581 27.36 17.84 -38.42
C CYS A 581 28.38 17.07 -37.57
N ILE A 582 28.56 15.81 -37.84
CA ILE A 582 29.60 14.93 -37.22
C ILE A 582 30.51 14.40 -38.32
N ASP A 583 31.82 14.61 -38.16
CA ASP A 583 32.84 14.06 -39.06
C ASP A 583 33.30 12.72 -38.50
N THR A 584 33.29 11.68 -39.36
CA THR A 584 33.74 10.32 -38.98
C THR A 584 34.98 9.88 -39.73
N GLU A 585 35.64 10.83 -40.42
CA GLU A 585 36.84 10.63 -41.19
C GLU A 585 37.68 11.95 -41.27
N GLY A 586 38.96 11.84 -41.61
CA GLY A 586 39.88 12.96 -41.70
C GLY A 586 40.47 13.39 -40.37
N SER A 587 41.16 14.55 -40.38
CA SER A 587 41.82 15.09 -39.19
C SER A 587 41.66 16.61 -39.15
N VAL A 588 41.28 17.15 -37.96
CA VAL A 588 40.98 18.59 -37.79
C VAL A 588 41.64 19.08 -36.51
N VAL A 589 42.21 20.28 -36.54
CA VAL A 589 42.79 20.95 -35.37
C VAL A 589 41.66 21.56 -34.51
N GLY A 590 41.67 21.32 -33.20
CA GLY A 590 40.68 21.91 -32.29
C GLY A 590 39.27 21.39 -32.47
N GLN A 591 39.11 20.18 -33.02
CA GLN A 591 37.81 19.51 -33.14
C GLN A 591 37.97 18.04 -32.77
N ILE A 592 36.97 17.47 -32.06
CA ILE A 592 36.93 16.08 -31.62
C ILE A 592 35.46 15.62 -31.44
N ASN A 593 35.22 14.31 -31.57
CA ASN A 593 33.94 13.69 -31.26
C ASN A 593 33.91 13.22 -29.79
N GLY A 594 33.04 13.87 -28.99
CA GLY A 594 32.63 13.38 -27.67
C GLY A 594 31.43 12.43 -27.76
N LEU A 595 31.12 11.75 -26.67
CA LEU A 595 30.00 10.81 -26.62
C LEU A 595 29.06 11.15 -25.46
N THR A 596 27.79 11.28 -25.78
CA THR A 596 26.69 11.49 -24.83
C THR A 596 25.77 10.28 -24.74
N VAL A 597 24.97 10.16 -23.68
CA VAL A 597 23.88 9.18 -23.55
C VAL A 597 22.58 9.93 -23.33
N SER A 598 21.58 9.63 -24.15
CA SER A 598 20.20 10.06 -23.96
C SER A 598 19.42 8.93 -23.30
N GLN A 599 18.83 9.21 -22.13
CA GLN A 599 18.05 8.26 -21.36
C GLN A 599 16.57 8.61 -21.48
N LEU A 600 15.81 7.75 -22.15
CA LEU A 600 14.36 7.76 -22.21
C LEU A 600 13.79 6.81 -21.12
N ILE A 601 12.48 6.75 -20.97
CA ILE A 601 11.84 5.91 -19.95
C ILE A 601 12.16 4.42 -20.17
N ASP A 602 12.18 3.98 -21.43
CA ASP A 602 12.27 2.57 -21.84
C ASP A 602 13.46 2.26 -22.75
N HIS A 603 14.20 3.28 -23.19
CA HIS A 603 15.35 3.13 -24.08
C HIS A 603 16.46 4.14 -23.78
N SER A 604 17.69 3.66 -23.79
CA SER A 604 18.88 4.50 -23.66
C SER A 604 19.78 4.29 -24.87
N PHE A 605 20.29 5.38 -25.45
CA PHE A 605 21.16 5.31 -26.61
C PHE A 605 22.27 6.36 -26.56
N GLY A 606 23.39 6.04 -27.17
CA GLY A 606 24.53 6.95 -27.29
C GLY A 606 24.49 7.76 -28.58
N SER A 607 25.03 8.98 -28.54
CA SER A 607 25.19 9.84 -29.70
C SER A 607 26.53 10.55 -29.66
N PRO A 608 27.23 10.73 -30.80
CA PRO A 608 28.39 11.59 -30.86
C PRO A 608 27.95 13.06 -30.80
N VAL A 609 28.80 13.86 -30.20
CA VAL A 609 28.69 15.33 -30.17
C VAL A 609 30.01 15.93 -30.61
N ARG A 610 29.98 16.90 -31.52
CA ARG A 610 31.18 17.63 -31.95
C ARG A 610 31.56 18.67 -30.91
N ILE A 611 32.80 18.53 -30.38
CA ILE A 611 33.39 19.49 -29.45
C ILE A 611 34.45 20.24 -30.19
N THR A 612 34.42 21.57 -30.10
CA THR A 612 35.44 22.47 -30.71
C THR A 612 36.12 23.30 -29.65
N ALA A 613 37.39 23.62 -29.88
CA ALA A 613 38.17 24.52 -29.06
C ALA A 613 38.88 25.55 -29.92
N ASN A 614 38.60 26.82 -29.69
CA ASN A 614 39.33 27.94 -30.28
C ASN A 614 40.23 28.59 -29.25
N VAL A 615 41.49 28.80 -29.60
CA VAL A 615 42.47 29.36 -28.71
C VAL A 615 43.09 30.63 -29.30
N PHE A 616 43.35 31.60 -28.48
CA PHE A 616 43.99 32.83 -28.87
C PHE A 616 44.83 33.42 -27.69
N MET A 617 45.72 34.30 -27.99
CA MET A 617 46.55 34.97 -27.01
C MET A 617 45.68 35.81 -26.06
N GLY A 618 45.78 35.50 -24.74
CA GLY A 618 44.95 36.19 -23.74
C GLY A 618 45.28 35.71 -22.34
N ALA A 619 44.57 36.15 -21.34
CA ALA A 619 44.78 35.79 -19.93
C ALA A 619 43.48 35.33 -19.24
N GLU A 620 42.41 35.05 -19.99
CA GLU A 620 41.13 34.65 -19.43
C GLU A 620 41.07 33.18 -19.01
N GLY A 621 42.06 32.40 -19.51
CA GLY A 621 42.03 30.94 -19.27
C GLY A 621 41.03 30.19 -20.12
N VAL A 622 40.54 29.07 -19.67
CA VAL A 622 39.60 28.21 -20.37
C VAL A 622 38.18 28.60 -20.00
N VAL A 623 37.37 28.90 -20.99
CA VAL A 623 35.94 29.23 -20.87
C VAL A 623 35.15 28.24 -21.69
N ASN A 624 34.17 27.58 -21.07
CA ASN A 624 33.18 26.77 -21.77
C ASN A 624 31.95 27.61 -22.06
N ILE A 625 31.52 27.64 -23.33
CA ILE A 625 30.43 28.51 -23.83
C ILE A 625 29.11 28.12 -23.16
N GLU A 626 28.82 26.84 -23.07
CA GLU A 626 27.57 26.31 -22.46
C GLU A 626 27.47 26.70 -20.97
N ARG A 627 28.61 26.77 -20.26
CA ARG A 627 28.63 27.23 -18.86
C ARG A 627 28.25 28.69 -18.75
N GLU A 628 28.80 29.55 -19.64
CA GLU A 628 28.50 31.00 -19.61
C GLU A 628 27.03 31.29 -19.89
N VAL A 629 26.40 30.48 -20.75
CA VAL A 629 24.96 30.59 -21.05
C VAL A 629 24.08 29.74 -20.15
N ARG A 630 24.63 29.14 -19.04
CA ARG A 630 23.91 28.34 -18.04
C ARG A 630 23.23 27.07 -18.58
N MET A 631 23.85 26.44 -19.54
CA MET A 631 23.40 25.17 -20.11
C MET A 631 24.15 23.96 -19.56
N THR A 632 24.97 24.13 -18.52
CA THR A 632 25.72 23.06 -17.89
C THR A 632 25.29 22.82 -16.44
N GLY A 633 25.27 21.56 -16.04
CA GLY A 633 25.05 21.17 -14.66
C GLY A 633 26.33 21.21 -13.79
N PRO A 634 26.18 21.03 -12.46
CA PRO A 634 27.27 21.17 -11.50
C PRO A 634 28.42 20.16 -11.70
N ILE A 635 28.12 18.93 -12.15
CA ILE A 635 29.13 17.88 -12.35
C ILE A 635 30.00 18.19 -13.55
N HIS A 636 29.40 18.66 -14.65
CA HIS A 636 30.16 19.11 -15.82
C HIS A 636 31.07 20.29 -15.49
N ASN A 637 30.59 21.29 -14.76
CA ASN A 637 31.38 22.42 -14.29
C ASN A 637 32.58 21.99 -13.44
N LYS A 638 32.41 20.98 -12.60
CA LYS A 638 33.49 20.36 -11.82
C LYS A 638 34.54 19.74 -12.75
N GLY A 639 34.13 18.99 -13.79
CA GLY A 639 35.01 18.41 -14.79
C GLY A 639 35.86 19.47 -15.49
N LEU A 640 35.25 20.59 -15.92
CA LEU A 640 35.93 21.70 -16.53
C LEU A 640 37.01 22.34 -15.62
N MET A 641 36.71 22.50 -14.32
CA MET A 641 37.69 23.02 -13.34
C MET A 641 38.86 22.04 -13.16
N ILE A 642 38.61 20.74 -13.15
CA ILE A 642 39.64 19.70 -13.03
C ILE A 642 40.57 19.71 -14.25
N LEU A 643 40.04 19.70 -15.46
CA LEU A 643 40.87 19.74 -16.70
C LEU A 643 41.72 21.02 -16.77
N THR A 644 41.15 22.17 -16.37
CA THR A 644 41.89 23.43 -16.29
C THR A 644 43.04 23.37 -15.28
N SER A 645 42.81 22.72 -14.13
CA SER A 645 43.86 22.48 -13.11
C SER A 645 44.96 21.57 -13.64
N TYR A 646 44.63 20.55 -14.44
CA TYR A 646 45.62 19.69 -15.10
C TYR A 646 46.49 20.51 -16.07
N LEU A 647 45.91 21.37 -16.91
CA LEU A 647 46.67 22.24 -17.81
C LEU A 647 47.59 23.17 -17.04
N GLY A 648 47.16 23.76 -15.94
CA GLY A 648 47.96 24.58 -15.03
C GLY A 648 49.14 23.81 -14.46
N ARG A 649 48.91 22.57 -13.99
CA ARG A 649 49.96 21.69 -13.47
C ARG A 649 50.99 21.31 -14.50
N MET A 650 50.55 21.02 -15.73
CA MET A 650 51.47 20.60 -16.81
C MET A 650 52.29 21.74 -17.36
N TYR A 651 51.68 22.92 -17.59
CA TYR A 651 52.30 23.96 -18.42
C TYR A 651 52.46 25.31 -17.72
N ALA A 652 51.95 25.51 -16.52
CA ALA A 652 51.96 26.82 -15.83
C ALA A 652 52.77 26.82 -14.52
N ARG A 653 53.81 26.01 -14.44
CA ARG A 653 54.68 25.99 -13.25
C ARG A 653 55.66 27.14 -13.19
N ASP A 654 56.23 27.48 -14.35
CA ASP A 654 57.31 28.46 -14.45
C ASP A 654 56.82 29.81 -14.99
N PHE A 655 55.67 29.80 -15.68
CA PHE A 655 55.04 31.00 -16.25
C PHE A 655 53.51 30.84 -16.31
N PRO A 656 52.74 31.95 -16.27
CA PRO A 656 51.30 31.87 -16.31
C PRO A 656 50.76 31.34 -17.65
N LEU A 657 49.62 30.62 -17.65
CA LEU A 657 48.91 30.24 -18.87
C LEU A 657 48.46 31.50 -19.62
N SER A 658 49.20 31.82 -20.70
CA SER A 658 48.93 33.02 -21.56
C SER A 658 47.97 32.67 -22.72
N VAL A 659 46.86 32.03 -22.36
CA VAL A 659 45.87 31.55 -23.30
C VAL A 659 44.46 32.00 -22.91
N SER A 660 43.67 32.45 -23.87
CA SER A 660 42.21 32.50 -23.79
C SER A 660 41.68 31.40 -24.73
N ALA A 661 40.95 30.44 -24.13
CA ALA A 661 40.39 29.29 -24.84
C ALA A 661 38.87 29.30 -24.73
N ARG A 662 38.20 29.01 -25.82
CA ARG A 662 36.74 28.81 -25.85
C ARG A 662 36.46 27.39 -26.29
N ILE A 663 35.69 26.62 -25.45
CA ILE A 663 35.20 25.31 -25.79
C ILE A 663 33.73 25.41 -26.08
N ALA A 664 33.24 24.67 -27.05
CA ALA A 664 31.83 24.55 -27.38
C ALA A 664 31.44 23.10 -27.73
N PHE A 665 30.26 22.72 -27.32
CA PHE A 665 29.57 21.52 -27.76
C PHE A 665 28.64 21.91 -28.92
N GLU A 666 29.13 21.79 -30.12
CA GLU A 666 28.42 22.26 -31.32
C GLU A 666 27.08 21.57 -31.48
N GLN A 667 26.06 22.33 -31.85
CA GLN A 667 24.69 21.86 -32.04
C GLN A 667 24.04 21.17 -30.82
N THR A 668 24.51 21.46 -29.60
CA THR A 668 23.90 20.99 -28.37
C THR A 668 23.07 22.10 -27.77
N TYR A 669 21.73 21.95 -27.83
CA TYR A 669 20.77 22.97 -27.39
C TYR A 669 20.02 22.54 -26.12
N GLY A 670 20.29 21.34 -25.64
CA GLY A 670 19.83 20.82 -24.32
C GLY A 670 20.88 21.05 -23.24
N GLY A 671 20.54 20.76 -22.00
CA GLY A 671 21.49 20.79 -20.87
C GLY A 671 22.58 19.74 -21.02
N ILE A 672 23.83 20.08 -20.61
CA ILE A 672 24.94 19.14 -20.51
C ILE A 672 25.21 18.84 -19.05
N GLU A 673 25.25 17.57 -18.69
CA GLU A 673 25.55 17.12 -17.33
C GLU A 673 26.55 15.96 -17.35
N GLY A 674 27.28 15.77 -16.25
CA GLY A 674 28.31 14.75 -16.11
C GLY A 674 29.70 15.25 -16.54
N ASP A 675 30.74 14.59 -16.05
CA ASP A 675 32.16 14.89 -16.28
C ASP A 675 32.80 13.99 -17.35
N SER A 676 32.02 13.08 -17.95
CA SER A 676 32.50 12.06 -18.88
C SER A 676 33.10 12.59 -20.19
N ALA A 677 32.94 13.89 -20.48
CA ALA A 677 33.55 14.56 -21.62
C ALA A 677 34.84 15.30 -21.28
N SER A 678 35.26 15.39 -20.02
CA SER A 678 36.37 16.24 -19.58
C SER A 678 37.72 15.84 -20.21
N SER A 679 37.98 14.54 -20.47
CA SER A 679 39.13 14.13 -21.25
C SER A 679 39.06 14.55 -22.71
N THR A 680 37.85 14.49 -23.30
CA THR A 680 37.61 14.86 -24.69
C THR A 680 37.83 16.38 -24.90
N GLU A 681 37.30 17.19 -23.97
CA GLU A 681 37.51 18.65 -23.96
C GLU A 681 39.02 18.96 -23.82
N LEU A 682 39.74 18.22 -22.96
CA LEU A 682 41.18 18.40 -22.76
C LEU A 682 41.97 18.05 -24.00
N TYR A 683 41.67 16.97 -24.73
CA TYR A 683 42.30 16.64 -26.00
C TYR A 683 42.05 17.71 -27.05
N CYS A 684 40.84 18.25 -27.12
CA CYS A 684 40.49 19.34 -28.03
C CYS A 684 41.31 20.59 -27.76
N LEU A 685 41.48 20.97 -26.49
CA LEU A 685 42.33 22.11 -26.08
C LEU A 685 43.80 21.89 -26.41
N ILE A 686 44.33 20.72 -26.08
CA ILE A 686 45.75 20.36 -26.40
C ILE A 686 46.00 20.46 -27.89
N SER A 687 45.09 19.91 -28.70
CA SER A 687 45.13 20.02 -30.17
C SER A 687 45.16 21.45 -30.64
N ALA A 688 44.22 22.26 -30.15
CA ALA A 688 44.11 23.68 -30.53
C ALA A 688 45.34 24.52 -30.16
N ILE A 689 45.90 24.28 -28.95
CA ILE A 689 47.12 25.00 -28.47
C ILE A 689 48.35 24.55 -29.24
N ALA A 690 48.52 23.26 -29.51
CA ALA A 690 49.66 22.70 -30.19
C ALA A 690 49.61 22.78 -31.72
N ASP A 691 48.47 23.16 -32.27
CA ASP A 691 48.17 23.16 -33.71
C ASP A 691 48.40 21.73 -34.33
N ILE A 692 47.86 20.71 -33.66
CA ILE A 692 47.96 19.30 -34.03
C ILE A 692 46.57 18.77 -34.37
N PRO A 693 46.34 18.26 -35.57
CA PRO A 693 45.02 17.72 -35.95
C PRO A 693 44.74 16.42 -35.22
N LEU A 694 43.46 16.22 -34.80
CA LEU A 694 42.93 15.01 -34.22
C LEU A 694 42.16 14.19 -35.26
N ASN A 695 42.29 12.84 -35.16
CA ASN A 695 41.55 11.93 -36.03
C ASN A 695 40.06 11.96 -35.73
N GLN A 696 39.23 12.40 -36.69
CA GLN A 696 37.79 12.50 -36.55
C GLN A 696 37.07 11.16 -36.64
N GLY A 697 37.70 10.10 -37.09
CA GLY A 697 37.18 8.73 -37.06
C GLY A 697 37.17 8.12 -35.66
N ILE A 698 37.76 8.80 -34.67
CA ILE A 698 37.85 8.31 -33.29
C ILE A 698 37.03 9.21 -32.35
N ALA A 699 36.04 8.62 -31.71
CA ALA A 699 35.31 9.29 -30.63
C ALA A 699 35.93 8.95 -29.24
N VAL A 700 35.77 9.85 -28.30
CA VAL A 700 36.35 9.70 -26.96
C VAL A 700 35.30 9.88 -25.87
N THR A 701 35.40 9.07 -24.83
CA THR A 701 34.68 9.29 -23.57
C THR A 701 35.55 8.90 -22.39
N GLY A 702 35.53 9.70 -21.34
CA GLY A 702 36.31 9.47 -20.13
C GLY A 702 36.31 10.72 -19.26
N SER A 703 36.26 10.58 -17.95
CA SER A 703 36.53 11.66 -17.01
C SER A 703 38.04 11.70 -16.76
N VAL A 704 38.60 12.86 -16.48
CA VAL A 704 40.03 13.04 -16.16
C VAL A 704 40.19 13.59 -14.74
N ASP A 705 41.20 13.12 -14.02
CA ASP A 705 41.60 13.72 -12.75
C ASP A 705 42.65 14.79 -12.90
N GLN A 706 42.98 15.50 -11.82
CA GLN A 706 44.00 16.57 -11.82
C GLN A 706 45.42 16.06 -12.13
N MET A 707 45.64 14.74 -12.07
CA MET A 707 46.93 14.10 -12.35
C MET A 707 47.09 13.60 -13.78
N GLY A 708 45.98 13.59 -14.53
CA GLY A 708 45.93 13.11 -15.91
C GLY A 708 45.54 11.61 -16.05
N PHE A 709 45.05 11.00 -14.98
CA PHE A 709 44.50 9.66 -15.06
C PHE A 709 43.03 9.70 -15.54
N ILE A 710 42.71 8.76 -16.39
CA ILE A 710 41.34 8.61 -16.92
C ILE A 710 40.51 7.82 -15.95
N GLN A 711 39.29 8.28 -15.67
CA GLN A 711 38.32 7.69 -14.74
C GLN A 711 37.12 7.08 -15.48
N PRO A 712 36.46 6.06 -14.89
CA PRO A 712 35.34 5.34 -15.52
C PRO A 712 34.12 6.24 -15.65
N ILE A 713 33.26 5.88 -16.62
CA ILE A 713 32.02 6.61 -16.96
C ILE A 713 30.82 5.63 -17.07
N GLY A 714 29.59 6.15 -16.99
CA GLY A 714 28.36 5.40 -17.23
C GLY A 714 27.97 5.33 -18.70
N GLY A 715 27.17 4.30 -19.07
CA GLY A 715 26.62 4.12 -20.41
C GLY A 715 27.67 3.85 -21.49
N VAL A 716 28.75 3.16 -21.15
CA VAL A 716 29.88 2.92 -22.10
C VAL A 716 29.42 2.10 -23.30
N ASN A 717 28.51 1.15 -23.10
CA ASN A 717 27.98 0.30 -24.16
C ASN A 717 27.14 1.12 -25.16
N GLU A 718 26.25 1.95 -24.66
CA GLU A 718 25.38 2.83 -25.46
C GLU A 718 26.24 3.83 -26.26
N LYS A 719 27.25 4.40 -25.63
CA LYS A 719 28.18 5.35 -26.27
C LYS A 719 28.93 4.72 -27.43
N ILE A 720 29.44 3.49 -27.23
CA ILE A 720 30.19 2.77 -28.29
C ILE A 720 29.24 2.38 -29.43
N GLU A 721 28.09 1.77 -29.10
CA GLU A 721 27.10 1.30 -30.08
C GLU A 721 26.49 2.47 -30.86
N GLY A 722 26.25 3.61 -30.18
CA GLY A 722 25.79 4.83 -30.83
C GLY A 722 26.80 5.34 -31.88
N PHE A 723 28.05 5.56 -31.49
CA PHE A 723 29.08 6.03 -32.47
C PHE A 723 29.28 5.00 -33.62
N PHE A 724 29.24 3.73 -33.31
CA PHE A 724 29.30 2.68 -34.35
C PHE A 724 28.16 2.84 -35.39
N ARG A 725 26.90 3.13 -34.94
CA ARG A 725 25.76 3.34 -35.85
C ARG A 725 25.99 4.55 -36.76
N TYR A 726 26.59 5.66 -36.25
CA TYR A 726 26.94 6.83 -37.06
C TYR A 726 28.01 6.53 -38.10
N CYS A 727 29.09 5.81 -37.72
CA CYS A 727 30.11 5.38 -38.62
C CYS A 727 29.57 4.42 -39.70
N LYS A 728 28.74 3.45 -39.32
CA LYS A 728 28.08 2.51 -40.22
C LYS A 728 27.18 3.24 -41.25
N ALA A 729 26.48 4.27 -40.82
CA ALA A 729 25.55 5.02 -41.67
C ALA A 729 26.29 5.76 -42.86
N ARG A 730 27.59 6.07 -42.71
CA ARG A 730 28.44 6.65 -43.76
C ARG A 730 29.36 5.62 -44.42
N GLY A 731 29.48 4.45 -43.83
CA GLY A 731 30.38 3.39 -44.28
C GLY A 731 31.59 3.26 -43.35
N LEU A 732 31.86 1.99 -42.96
CA LEU A 732 32.98 1.68 -42.06
C LEU A 732 34.28 1.67 -42.89
N THR A 733 35.25 2.52 -42.50
CA THR A 733 36.56 2.66 -43.19
C THR A 733 37.60 1.66 -42.67
N GLY A 734 37.42 1.14 -41.45
CA GLY A 734 38.43 0.29 -40.80
C GLY A 734 39.41 1.09 -39.93
N GLU A 735 39.27 2.41 -39.82
CA GLU A 735 40.09 3.27 -38.96
C GLU A 735 39.28 3.86 -37.80
N GLN A 736 37.96 3.70 -37.86
CA GLN A 736 37.01 4.28 -36.90
C GLN A 736 36.99 3.49 -35.62
N GLY A 737 36.66 4.17 -34.53
CA GLY A 737 36.51 3.53 -33.23
C GLY A 737 36.30 4.47 -32.06
N VAL A 738 36.37 3.94 -30.85
CA VAL A 738 36.10 4.65 -29.60
C VAL A 738 37.26 4.42 -28.62
N ILE A 739 37.69 5.51 -27.97
CA ILE A 739 38.58 5.45 -26.81
C ILE A 739 37.75 5.47 -25.54
N ILE A 740 37.99 4.52 -24.63
CA ILE A 740 37.32 4.35 -23.35
C ILE A 740 38.30 4.24 -22.18
N PRO A 741 37.88 4.55 -20.93
CA PRO A 741 38.69 4.29 -19.75
C PRO A 741 38.92 2.77 -19.52
N VAL A 742 40.10 2.41 -19.04
CA VAL A 742 40.48 1.01 -18.77
C VAL A 742 39.55 0.35 -17.74
N GLN A 743 39.05 1.10 -16.77
CA GLN A 743 38.13 0.59 -15.75
C GLN A 743 36.76 0.20 -16.34
N ASN A 744 36.39 0.73 -17.51
CA ASN A 744 35.15 0.37 -18.18
C ASN A 744 35.20 -0.94 -18.96
N GLU A 745 36.36 -1.60 -19.09
CA GLU A 745 36.45 -2.93 -19.76
C GLU A 745 35.51 -3.99 -19.12
N GLN A 746 35.34 -3.92 -17.78
CA GLN A 746 34.43 -4.83 -17.07
C GLN A 746 32.95 -4.58 -17.36
N HIS A 747 32.60 -3.40 -17.86
CA HIS A 747 31.21 -3.02 -18.17
C HIS A 747 30.80 -3.38 -19.62
N LEU A 748 31.74 -3.86 -20.41
CA LEU A 748 31.49 -4.16 -21.82
C LEU A 748 30.64 -5.43 -22.02
N MET A 749 29.45 -5.22 -22.57
CA MET A 749 28.52 -6.25 -23.04
C MET A 749 27.91 -5.78 -24.37
N LEU A 750 28.78 -5.49 -25.37
CA LEU A 750 28.36 -4.90 -26.63
C LEU A 750 27.49 -5.86 -27.46
N ASN A 751 26.68 -5.29 -28.34
CA ASN A 751 25.87 -6.05 -29.27
C ASN A 751 26.73 -6.85 -30.27
N HIS A 752 26.15 -7.88 -30.89
CA HIS A 752 26.84 -8.79 -31.78
C HIS A 752 27.39 -8.10 -33.03
N GLU A 753 26.73 -7.02 -33.49
CA GLU A 753 27.13 -6.30 -34.69
C GLU A 753 28.46 -5.56 -34.49
N VAL A 754 28.62 -4.87 -33.35
CA VAL A 754 29.88 -4.21 -32.99
C VAL A 754 31.01 -5.23 -32.81
N THR A 755 30.74 -6.31 -32.08
CA THR A 755 31.74 -7.36 -31.82
C THR A 755 32.23 -8.00 -33.13
N GLU A 756 31.34 -8.28 -34.08
CA GLU A 756 31.68 -8.80 -35.41
C GLU A 756 32.45 -7.78 -36.27
N ALA A 757 32.12 -6.49 -36.17
CA ALA A 757 32.86 -5.44 -36.88
C ALA A 757 34.29 -5.29 -36.34
N VAL A 758 34.49 -5.38 -35.03
CA VAL A 758 35.84 -5.38 -34.43
C VAL A 758 36.63 -6.64 -34.83
N LYS A 759 36.02 -7.82 -34.79
CA LYS A 759 36.62 -9.08 -35.24
C LYS A 759 37.10 -9.02 -36.71
N LYS A 760 36.39 -8.29 -37.54
CA LYS A 760 36.71 -8.06 -38.95
C LYS A 760 37.65 -6.84 -39.16
N ASN A 761 38.20 -6.24 -38.13
CA ASN A 761 39.02 -5.03 -38.14
C ASN A 761 38.38 -3.86 -38.89
N LYS A 762 37.05 -3.74 -38.84
CA LYS A 762 36.30 -2.60 -39.43
C LYS A 762 35.96 -1.50 -38.46
N PHE A 763 36.10 -1.77 -37.17
CA PHE A 763 35.88 -0.82 -36.06
C PHE A 763 36.83 -1.21 -34.93
N HIS A 764 37.22 -0.22 -34.07
CA HIS A 764 38.19 -0.45 -33.02
C HIS A 764 37.75 0.15 -31.70
N ILE A 765 38.18 -0.46 -30.60
CA ILE A 765 37.98 0.08 -29.25
C ILE A 765 39.35 0.08 -28.57
N TRP A 766 39.74 1.27 -28.08
CA TRP A 766 40.99 1.43 -27.35
C TRP A 766 40.69 1.68 -25.89
N SER A 767 41.43 1.06 -25.01
CA SER A 767 41.35 1.18 -23.56
C SER A 767 42.55 1.92 -23.03
N ILE A 768 42.33 3.04 -22.36
CA ILE A 768 43.39 3.95 -21.88
C ILE A 768 43.30 4.22 -20.39
N ALA A 769 44.48 4.48 -19.76
CA ALA A 769 44.62 4.83 -18.37
C ALA A 769 45.00 6.32 -18.16
N THR A 770 45.63 6.96 -19.14
CA THR A 770 46.15 8.33 -19.02
C THR A 770 45.80 9.17 -20.25
N ILE A 771 45.84 10.49 -20.07
CA ILE A 771 45.71 11.49 -21.15
C ILE A 771 46.77 11.25 -22.22
N ASP A 772 47.99 10.95 -21.86
CA ASP A 772 49.11 10.73 -22.77
C ASP A 772 48.85 9.60 -23.75
N GLU A 773 48.35 8.46 -23.27
CA GLU A 773 47.96 7.34 -24.10
C GLU A 773 46.87 7.72 -25.13
N GLY A 774 45.87 8.50 -24.72
CA GLY A 774 44.80 8.91 -25.62
C GLY A 774 45.25 9.92 -26.68
N ILE A 775 46.08 10.92 -26.35
CA ILE A 775 46.56 11.88 -27.30
C ILE A 775 47.48 11.28 -28.36
N GLU A 776 48.27 10.28 -28.00
CA GLU A 776 49.09 9.48 -28.94
C GLU A 776 48.25 8.73 -29.94
N ILE A 777 47.11 8.13 -29.48
CA ILE A 777 46.18 7.40 -30.38
C ILE A 777 45.50 8.38 -31.34
N LEU A 778 45.09 9.56 -30.87
CA LEU A 778 44.36 10.56 -31.66
C LEU A 778 45.24 11.28 -32.68
N THR A 779 46.51 11.49 -32.37
CA THR A 779 47.43 12.30 -33.21
C THR A 779 48.45 11.47 -33.95
N GLY A 780 48.75 10.26 -33.48
CA GLY A 780 49.88 9.47 -33.94
C GLY A 780 51.24 10.02 -33.54
N ILE A 781 51.34 11.05 -32.68
CA ILE A 781 52.53 11.71 -32.22
C ILE A 781 52.77 11.35 -30.76
N PRO A 782 54.00 11.02 -30.31
CA PRO A 782 54.30 10.74 -28.91
C PRO A 782 53.90 11.92 -28.00
N ALA A 783 53.27 11.64 -26.87
CA ALA A 783 52.91 12.67 -25.89
C ALA A 783 54.13 13.43 -25.36
N GLY A 784 55.19 12.70 -25.05
CA GLY A 784 56.43 13.21 -24.56
C GLY A 784 56.54 13.20 -23.05
N ALA A 785 57.75 12.84 -22.54
CA ALA A 785 58.07 12.94 -21.13
C ALA A 785 59.03 14.08 -20.89
N ARG A 786 59.05 14.66 -19.70
CA ARG A 786 60.06 15.66 -19.28
C ARG A 786 61.42 15.01 -19.16
N ASP A 787 62.46 15.67 -19.66
CA ASP A 787 63.85 15.29 -19.46
C ASP A 787 64.32 15.65 -18.03
N GLU A 788 65.60 15.37 -17.72
CA GLU A 788 66.20 15.71 -16.40
C GLU A 788 66.20 17.21 -16.08
N ASN A 789 66.12 18.07 -17.12
CA ASN A 789 66.02 19.49 -16.98
C ASN A 789 64.59 20.03 -16.94
N GLY A 790 63.60 19.16 -16.95
CA GLY A 790 62.17 19.50 -16.91
C GLY A 790 61.58 19.88 -18.24
N ASN A 791 62.26 19.73 -19.38
CA ASN A 791 61.81 20.13 -20.70
C ASN A 791 61.16 18.93 -21.45
N TYR A 792 60.21 19.21 -22.29
CA TYR A 792 59.67 18.25 -23.23
C TYR A 792 60.38 18.25 -24.57
N SER A 793 60.47 17.12 -25.25
CA SER A 793 60.92 17.07 -26.62
C SER A 793 60.04 17.96 -27.55
N LYS A 794 60.63 18.84 -28.31
CA LYS A 794 59.90 19.78 -29.18
C LYS A 794 59.04 19.13 -30.25
N GLU A 795 59.30 17.88 -30.59
CA GLU A 795 58.47 17.12 -31.55
C GLU A 795 57.31 16.40 -30.89
N SER A 796 57.27 16.26 -29.57
CA SER A 796 56.20 15.68 -28.81
C SER A 796 55.01 16.61 -28.70
N VAL A 797 53.84 16.06 -28.40
CA VAL A 797 52.63 16.86 -28.19
C VAL A 797 52.81 17.88 -27.08
N HIS A 798 53.28 17.47 -25.91
CA HIS A 798 53.54 18.37 -24.77
C HIS A 798 54.57 19.43 -25.08
N GLY A 799 55.61 19.09 -25.86
CA GLY A 799 56.64 20.05 -26.25
C GLY A 799 56.07 21.13 -27.20
N ARG A 800 55.18 20.76 -28.12
CA ARG A 800 54.53 21.76 -29.00
C ARG A 800 53.58 22.65 -28.21
N VAL A 801 52.80 22.11 -27.25
CA VAL A 801 51.96 22.91 -26.35
C VAL A 801 52.79 23.91 -25.56
N GLN A 802 53.88 23.47 -24.93
CA GLN A 802 54.79 24.36 -24.17
C GLN A 802 55.35 25.45 -25.05
N SER A 803 55.88 25.10 -26.22
CA SER A 803 56.46 26.07 -27.16
C SER A 803 55.43 27.11 -27.65
N ALA A 804 54.18 26.69 -27.87
CA ALA A 804 53.09 27.60 -28.26
C ALA A 804 52.75 28.59 -27.14
N LEU A 805 52.60 28.11 -25.90
CA LEU A 805 52.31 28.95 -24.73
C LEU A 805 53.43 29.95 -24.43
N GLU A 806 54.70 29.50 -24.48
CA GLU A 806 55.87 30.34 -24.32
C GLU A 806 55.93 31.44 -25.42
N GLY A 807 55.73 31.04 -26.66
CA GLY A 807 55.69 31.98 -27.78
C GLY A 807 54.57 33.02 -27.70
N TRP A 808 53.40 32.66 -27.16
CA TRP A 808 52.31 33.61 -26.90
C TRP A 808 52.62 34.53 -25.72
N LEU A 809 53.26 34.06 -24.69
CA LEU A 809 53.77 34.89 -23.57
C LEU A 809 54.77 35.94 -24.05
N GLU A 810 55.79 35.54 -24.83
CA GLU A 810 56.79 36.48 -25.39
C GLU A 810 56.13 37.51 -26.26
N ARG A 811 55.20 37.13 -27.17
CA ARG A 811 54.44 38.09 -28.03
C ARG A 811 53.60 39.03 -27.19
N SER A 812 52.99 38.57 -26.10
CA SER A 812 52.19 39.41 -25.18
C SER A 812 53.08 40.44 -24.48
N PHE A 813 54.26 40.06 -24.03
CA PHE A 813 55.23 40.98 -23.41
C PHE A 813 55.74 42.00 -24.44
N ARG A 814 56.06 41.58 -25.66
CA ARG A 814 56.51 42.47 -26.75
C ARG A 814 55.40 43.48 -27.13
N TYR A 815 54.18 43.05 -27.18
CA TYR A 815 53.06 43.95 -27.49
C TYR A 815 52.80 44.95 -26.35
N LYS A 816 52.76 44.48 -25.07
CA LYS A 816 52.66 45.39 -23.91
C LYS A 816 53.78 46.45 -23.89
N LYS A 817 55.00 46.05 -24.19
CA LYS A 817 56.16 47.00 -24.30
C LYS A 817 55.94 48.01 -25.42
N LEU A 818 55.51 47.56 -26.59
CA LEU A 818 55.20 48.46 -27.71
C LEU A 818 54.07 49.45 -27.40
N MET A 819 53.09 49.06 -26.65
CA MET A 819 52.00 49.91 -26.20
C MET A 819 52.45 50.92 -25.13
N ALA A 820 53.26 50.47 -24.15
CA ALA A 820 53.83 51.33 -23.13
C ALA A 820 54.78 52.41 -23.78
N ASP A 821 55.59 52.05 -24.80
CA ASP A 821 56.46 52.93 -25.51
C ASP A 821 55.66 53.93 -26.37
N ARG A 822 54.41 53.60 -26.77
CA ARG A 822 53.51 54.50 -27.48
C ARG A 822 52.75 55.50 -26.61
N VAL A 823 52.42 55.09 -25.39
CA VAL A 823 51.69 55.92 -24.42
C VAL A 823 52.58 56.91 -23.68
N ASP A 824 53.82 56.49 -23.40
CA ASP A 824 54.91 57.38 -22.85
C ASP A 824 56.08 57.45 -23.80
N PRO A 825 56.15 58.37 -24.75
CA PRO A 825 57.36 58.58 -25.51
C PRO A 825 58.45 58.97 -24.57
N PRO A 826 59.74 58.54 -24.80
CA PRO A 826 60.85 58.77 -23.85
C PRO A 826 61.09 60.30 -23.71
N LYS A 827 60.79 60.81 -22.52
CA LYS A 827 61.12 62.18 -22.15
C LYS A 827 62.61 62.37 -22.38
N LYS A 828 62.97 63.24 -23.42
CA LYS A 828 64.33 63.69 -23.65
C LYS A 828 64.93 64.16 -22.30
N ARG A 829 66.06 63.64 -21.88
CA ARG A 829 66.87 64.14 -20.77
C ARG A 829 67.16 65.62 -20.86
N GLY A 830 66.30 66.46 -20.23
CA GLY A 830 66.52 67.87 -20.02
C GLY A 830 67.45 68.09 -18.82
N LYS A 831 68.50 68.90 -18.98
CA LYS A 831 69.52 69.23 -18.02
C LYS A 831 68.98 69.69 -16.66
N LYS A 832 69.62 69.21 -15.60
CA LYS A 832 69.44 69.67 -14.24
C LYS A 832 69.48 71.17 -14.08
N LYS A 833 68.50 71.78 -13.45
CA LYS A 833 68.53 73.01 -12.72
C LYS A 833 68.02 72.81 -11.28
N ALA A 834 68.79 73.46 -10.38
CA ALA A 834 68.77 73.31 -8.95
C ALA A 834 67.46 73.75 -8.31
N ALA A 835 67.25 73.22 -7.09
CA ALA A 835 66.17 73.47 -6.13
C ALA A 835 66.04 74.94 -5.72
N PRO A 836 64.95 75.39 -5.11
CA PRO A 836 64.95 75.49 -3.68
C PRO A 836 63.63 75.08 -2.99
N GLU A 837 63.84 74.90 -1.74
CA GLU A 837 63.11 74.48 -0.63
C GLU A 837 61.73 75.11 -0.36
N LYS A 838 60.98 74.31 0.48
CA LYS A 838 60.05 74.69 1.54
C LYS A 838 58.54 74.88 1.21
N GLY A 839 57.78 74.16 2.06
CA GLY A 839 56.38 74.50 2.47
C GLY A 839 55.56 73.29 2.92
N GLU A 840 55.47 73.11 4.21
CA GLU A 840 54.70 72.18 5.02
C GLU A 840 53.19 72.39 4.83
N GLU A 841 52.46 71.46 5.42
CA GLU A 841 51.04 71.43 5.81
C GLU A 841 50.06 70.94 4.76
N GLY A 842 49.14 70.07 4.98
CA GLY A 842 48.58 69.53 6.19
C GLY A 842 47.56 68.47 5.84
N LEU A 843 47.24 67.67 6.83
CA LEU A 843 46.22 66.68 6.92
C LEU A 843 44.87 66.97 6.25
N GLU A 844 44.20 65.94 5.73
CA GLU A 844 42.96 65.50 6.29
C GLU A 844 42.44 64.21 5.62
N THR A 845 42.18 63.31 6.45
CA THR A 845 41.39 62.09 6.32
C THR A 845 39.95 62.38 5.82
N LYS A 846 39.40 61.51 5.05
CA LYS A 846 38.05 60.96 5.32
C LYS A 846 37.79 59.68 4.52
N GLU A 847 37.40 58.76 5.35
CA GLU A 847 36.78 57.48 5.12
C GLU A 847 35.50 57.49 4.26
N ALA A 848 35.19 56.29 3.86
CA ALA A 848 33.87 55.66 3.71
C ALA A 848 33.03 56.02 2.46
N GLU A 849 32.75 55.09 1.59
CA GLU A 849 31.70 54.04 1.64
C GLU A 849 31.97 52.95 0.58
#